data_91449c4b6ddd440bf5ca913aba748e0e
#
_entry.id   91449c4b6ddd440bf5ca913aba748e0e
#
_cell.length_a   1.000
_cell.length_b   1.000
_cell.length_c   1.000
_cell.angle_alpha   90.00
_cell.angle_beta   90.00
_cell.angle_gamma   90.00
#
_symmetry.space_group_name_H-M   'P 1'
#
loop_
_entity.id
_entity.type
_entity.pdbx_description
1 polymer ?
#
loop_
_entity_poly.entity_id
_entity_poly.type
_entity_poly.pdbx_seq_one_letter_code
_entity_poly.pdbx_strand_id
1 'polypeptide(L)'
;MSFTESIEWLANTYAKDIVYDDSKEAKAYMEKVSKQEDLRPLLKATIKKYTESFKKLPKSHPAKKEVFEKRKYTEEVVDTYQIGFSPGNKFIYEILSEKGLTASGTDLGLISKGNDFYYNRVTYTVFDKNGAPVGISGRDLSEDSKVKWLNSRDTILYDKSKIWYGLNLAKFEIRNKGKVYVVEGYNDVISFHINGLLNTVAPCGTSIHDNQIAELKKYSDTVVFAMDGDKAGRSSTLKNIPRFLAEGFRTFVVNLPDCDPDDFTRLNKDEIKVSGIESVIQEKATPIDGFKVLLEQMIGKDEVEKSTISKNLCEIISKIEEEAILQIYVGWLKKESGLPQKTLETWIKKFIAERNRKETETLSLDYEYELPKGIEMTPELHRTIKNYQLFMAKEQIWIRKGEEPPYVFKSVSNFSIDIIQHMQDEKFPMKLVSIKNVHGHEKIFDVPSEHMNSQQQFDNAVTAHGNYLFTGSRPDFQKIRAFLFDRMGTGRKIDVLGWQPEGFWAWNNKITIPGKTSIDIDENGVFKFENTSYYVPSANRIYSNNPFKYEGQKKMMCIQPDFNFGQYSLQLKKVHREHSITALLFALATPFQDIVVNNIKNFPLMFLSGPPSTGKDQLAACAQGFFGVPQTGIGLASGVSTAKAQVREFAQFSNIIAQLSEYKRGDVRLDEMLKDLWDRRGYKRGNIDSHVGTESIPILSSVIITSNDFPDNDALLTRVIWEDMNVQNFTEEAVKNYEILEDMNKQMYSHFTDDLINSREIFKQRFKKSYRNARDMMNSLLPDAKSRIIGNFSVLVATYEIFQDVVSLPFNKSEMLEHFKNRIEALERKLATASLLSKWWDCFLASLRGHKDDRLKVGHDLKLEGTHLYFNFTNCYLKIQRQWYIQYRESAPSKSSMQEQIKKDESFIDYKNGIRMEPGRQAKSTSAYVVDLAIFSKDIAEEITDAVDFQMNEGTIFDQTPVTPNNQLSIEGLEKEDLPF
;
A
#
# COMPACT_ATOMS: atom_id res chain seq x y z
N MET A 1 -6.08 7.57 -19.59
CA MET A 1 -5.75 8.71 -20.45
C MET A 1 -4.84 8.21 -21.56
N SER A 2 -5.03 8.64 -22.78
CA SER A 2 -4.03 8.43 -23.83
C SER A 2 -2.77 9.22 -23.47
N PHE A 3 -1.65 8.94 -24.13
CA PHE A 3 -0.40 9.68 -23.91
C PHE A 3 -0.61 11.20 -24.12
N THR A 4 -1.34 11.58 -25.15
CA THR A 4 -1.67 12.98 -25.44
C THR A 4 -2.52 13.62 -24.34
N GLU A 5 -3.59 12.94 -23.88
CA GLU A 5 -4.43 13.38 -22.76
C GLU A 5 -3.63 13.51 -21.46
N SER A 6 -2.62 12.65 -21.25
CA SER A 6 -1.76 12.72 -20.05
C SER A 6 -0.80 13.91 -20.11
N ILE A 7 -0.26 14.22 -21.28
CA ILE A 7 0.58 15.41 -21.48
C ILE A 7 -0.24 16.68 -21.30
N GLU A 8 -1.43 16.74 -21.89
CA GLU A 8 -2.32 17.89 -21.74
C GLU A 8 -2.77 18.09 -20.30
N TRP A 9 -3.09 17.01 -19.60
CA TRP A 9 -3.43 17.07 -18.18
C TRP A 9 -2.26 17.57 -17.33
N LEU A 10 -1.04 17.07 -17.58
CA LEU A 10 0.17 17.51 -16.92
C LEU A 10 0.47 18.98 -17.22
N ALA A 11 0.38 19.39 -18.48
CA ALA A 11 0.62 20.77 -18.87
C ALA A 11 -0.38 21.73 -18.22
N ASN A 12 -1.66 21.38 -18.21
CA ASN A 12 -2.69 22.16 -17.53
C ASN A 12 -2.52 22.19 -16.02
N THR A 13 -2.07 21.07 -15.42
CA THR A 13 -1.86 20.97 -13.96
C THR A 13 -0.67 21.81 -13.50
N TYR A 14 0.37 21.89 -14.32
CA TYR A 14 1.62 22.58 -13.98
C TYR A 14 1.82 23.90 -14.72
N ALA A 15 0.78 24.43 -15.37
CA ALA A 15 0.80 25.69 -16.15
C ALA A 15 1.99 25.76 -17.15
N LYS A 16 2.25 24.66 -17.87
CA LYS A 16 3.29 24.57 -18.89
C LYS A 16 2.68 24.63 -20.28
N ASP A 17 3.25 25.46 -21.14
CA ASP A 17 2.85 25.51 -22.55
C ASP A 17 3.30 24.24 -23.28
N ILE A 18 2.39 23.64 -24.02
CA ILE A 18 2.68 22.51 -24.92
C ILE A 18 3.06 23.09 -26.28
N VAL A 19 4.26 22.79 -26.75
CA VAL A 19 4.70 23.14 -28.10
C VAL A 19 4.34 21.98 -29.04
N TYR A 20 3.35 22.17 -29.90
CA TYR A 20 2.96 21.22 -30.93
C TYR A 20 3.80 21.42 -32.22
N ASP A 21 3.96 20.36 -32.98
CA ASP A 21 4.57 20.50 -34.31
C ASP A 21 3.63 21.19 -35.31
N ASP A 22 4.16 21.66 -36.43
CA ASP A 22 3.41 22.42 -37.43
C ASP A 22 2.70 21.53 -38.45
N SER A 23 2.58 20.22 -38.23
CA SER A 23 1.93 19.29 -39.14
C SER A 23 0.42 19.60 -39.30
N LYS A 24 -0.14 19.30 -40.48
CA LYS A 24 -1.58 19.46 -40.69
C LYS A 24 -2.42 18.65 -39.69
N GLU A 25 -1.94 17.49 -39.28
CA GLU A 25 -2.60 16.61 -38.32
C GLU A 25 -2.59 17.22 -36.92
N ALA A 26 -1.45 17.81 -36.49
CA ALA A 26 -1.36 18.51 -35.21
C ALA A 26 -2.28 19.77 -35.20
N LYS A 27 -2.32 20.54 -36.25
CA LYS A 27 -3.25 21.68 -36.37
C LYS A 27 -4.72 21.26 -36.30
N ALA A 28 -5.11 20.21 -37.04
CA ALA A 28 -6.46 19.67 -36.99
C ALA A 28 -6.83 19.10 -35.61
N TYR A 29 -5.85 18.49 -34.94
CA TYR A 29 -6.01 18.01 -33.54
C TYR A 29 -6.23 19.19 -32.59
N MET A 30 -5.41 20.22 -32.69
CA MET A 30 -5.53 21.45 -31.87
C MET A 30 -6.87 22.16 -32.06
N GLU A 31 -7.30 22.32 -33.28
CA GLU A 31 -8.62 22.89 -33.58
C GLU A 31 -9.74 22.07 -32.97
N LYS A 32 -9.62 20.74 -33.00
CA LYS A 32 -10.57 19.83 -32.39
C LYS A 32 -10.58 19.98 -30.86
N VAL A 33 -9.41 20.02 -30.21
CA VAL A 33 -9.27 20.16 -28.75
C VAL A 33 -9.81 21.53 -28.32
N SER A 34 -9.40 22.61 -28.98
CA SER A 34 -9.90 23.96 -28.70
C SER A 34 -11.42 24.02 -28.80
N LYS A 35 -12.00 23.47 -29.88
CA LYS A 35 -13.46 23.42 -30.06
C LYS A 35 -14.14 22.56 -28.96
N GLN A 36 -13.50 21.50 -28.52
CA GLN A 36 -14.00 20.69 -27.37
C GLN A 36 -13.98 21.49 -26.07
N GLU A 37 -12.91 22.23 -25.80
CA GLU A 37 -12.76 23.06 -24.59
C GLU A 37 -13.80 24.20 -24.56
N ASP A 38 -14.10 24.80 -25.73
CA ASP A 38 -15.12 25.85 -25.86
C ASP A 38 -16.55 25.32 -25.64
N LEU A 39 -16.84 24.09 -26.07
CA LEU A 39 -18.17 23.51 -26.00
C LEU A 39 -18.48 22.81 -24.66
N ARG A 40 -17.49 22.27 -23.95
CA ARG A 40 -17.69 21.56 -22.66
C ARG A 40 -18.36 22.44 -21.58
N PRO A 41 -17.98 23.72 -21.37
CA PRO A 41 -18.66 24.59 -20.41
C PRO A 41 -20.15 24.78 -20.72
N LEU A 42 -20.49 24.88 -22.02
CA LEU A 42 -21.89 25.03 -22.46
C LEU A 42 -22.70 23.77 -22.14
N LEU A 43 -22.17 22.59 -22.44
CA LEU A 43 -22.82 21.33 -22.10
C LEU A 43 -23.01 21.19 -20.58
N LYS A 44 -21.98 21.48 -19.78
CA LYS A 44 -22.06 21.49 -18.32
C LYS A 44 -23.13 22.44 -17.78
N ALA A 45 -23.20 23.66 -18.34
CA ALA A 45 -24.21 24.63 -17.96
C ALA A 45 -25.63 24.15 -18.30
N THR A 46 -25.82 23.53 -19.48
CA THR A 46 -27.12 22.95 -19.87
C THR A 46 -27.55 21.82 -18.95
N ILE A 47 -26.64 20.88 -18.64
CA ILE A 47 -26.88 19.78 -17.69
C ILE A 47 -27.27 20.36 -16.32
N LYS A 48 -26.55 21.35 -15.82
CA LYS A 48 -26.88 22.04 -14.57
C LYS A 48 -28.29 22.63 -14.60
N LYS A 49 -28.70 23.25 -15.72
CA LYS A 49 -30.06 23.80 -15.92
C LYS A 49 -31.10 22.70 -15.87
N TYR A 50 -30.87 21.56 -16.48
CA TYR A 50 -31.80 20.42 -16.43
C TYR A 50 -31.89 19.81 -15.02
N THR A 51 -30.76 19.71 -14.29
CA THR A 51 -30.75 19.26 -12.89
C THR A 51 -31.50 20.25 -11.98
N GLU A 52 -31.27 21.56 -12.15
CA GLU A 52 -32.02 22.61 -11.44
C GLU A 52 -33.52 22.56 -11.75
N SER A 53 -33.88 22.35 -13.04
CA SER A 53 -35.27 22.18 -13.47
C SER A 53 -35.89 20.97 -12.78
N PHE A 54 -35.23 19.82 -12.75
CA PHE A 54 -35.68 18.62 -12.06
C PHE A 54 -35.91 18.86 -10.55
N LYS A 55 -34.95 19.51 -9.88
CA LYS A 55 -35.04 19.79 -8.43
C LYS A 55 -36.25 20.66 -8.09
N LYS A 56 -36.61 21.61 -8.95
CA LYS A 56 -37.76 22.51 -8.78
C LYS A 56 -39.13 21.88 -9.05
N LEU A 57 -39.21 20.72 -9.67
CA LEU A 57 -40.47 20.04 -9.94
C LEU A 57 -41.19 19.67 -8.63
N PRO A 58 -42.53 19.78 -8.61
CA PRO A 58 -43.31 19.29 -7.47
C PRO A 58 -43.20 17.76 -7.35
N LYS A 59 -43.34 17.24 -6.13
CA LYS A 59 -43.28 15.77 -5.87
C LYS A 59 -44.26 14.98 -6.71
N SER A 60 -45.43 15.57 -7.03
CA SER A 60 -46.47 14.92 -7.85
C SER A 60 -46.13 14.81 -9.33
N HIS A 61 -45.05 15.46 -9.79
CA HIS A 61 -44.67 15.47 -11.22
C HIS A 61 -44.24 14.06 -11.68
N PRO A 62 -44.64 13.60 -12.89
CA PRO A 62 -44.29 12.27 -13.40
C PRO A 62 -42.78 11.96 -13.35
N ALA A 63 -41.93 12.95 -13.65
CA ALA A 63 -40.48 12.78 -13.58
C ALA A 63 -39.97 12.49 -12.14
N LYS A 64 -40.55 13.14 -11.12
CA LYS A 64 -40.25 12.87 -9.71
C LYS A 64 -40.72 11.48 -9.29
N LYS A 65 -41.92 11.11 -9.73
CA LYS A 65 -42.44 9.76 -9.45
C LYS A 65 -41.62 8.67 -10.11
N GLU A 66 -41.20 8.83 -11.37
CA GLU A 66 -40.33 7.86 -12.05
C GLU A 66 -39.04 7.66 -11.28
N VAL A 67 -38.34 8.75 -10.88
CA VAL A 67 -37.02 8.68 -10.27
C VAL A 67 -37.10 8.23 -8.81
N PHE A 68 -37.98 8.82 -7.99
CA PHE A 68 -38.01 8.57 -6.55
C PHE A 68 -38.98 7.46 -6.11
N GLU A 69 -40.16 7.36 -6.76
CA GLU A 69 -41.15 6.38 -6.35
C GLU A 69 -40.99 5.04 -7.06
N LYS A 70 -40.79 5.07 -8.39
CA LYS A 70 -40.66 3.86 -9.19
C LYS A 70 -39.24 3.27 -9.12
N ARG A 71 -38.19 4.10 -9.40
CA ARG A 71 -36.81 3.64 -9.41
C ARG A 71 -36.15 3.61 -8.01
N LYS A 72 -36.76 4.26 -7.03
CA LYS A 72 -36.28 4.34 -5.65
C LYS A 72 -34.91 4.99 -5.52
N TYR A 73 -34.53 5.88 -6.45
CA TYR A 73 -33.27 6.62 -6.36
C TYR A 73 -33.30 7.63 -5.22
N THR A 74 -32.13 7.92 -4.64
CA THR A 74 -31.94 8.97 -3.63
C THR A 74 -31.51 10.29 -4.27
N GLU A 75 -31.53 11.38 -3.53
CA GLU A 75 -31.00 12.66 -4.01
C GLU A 75 -29.50 12.55 -4.34
N GLU A 76 -28.75 11.74 -3.60
CA GLU A 76 -27.34 11.47 -3.86
C GLU A 76 -27.14 10.78 -5.23
N VAL A 77 -27.99 9.83 -5.58
CA VAL A 77 -27.97 9.18 -6.90
C VAL A 77 -28.28 10.19 -8.00
N VAL A 78 -29.29 11.06 -7.78
CA VAL A 78 -29.63 12.13 -8.73
C VAL A 78 -28.44 13.06 -8.96
N ASP A 79 -27.73 13.42 -7.90
CA ASP A 79 -26.55 14.29 -8.00
C ASP A 79 -25.35 13.60 -8.63
N THR A 80 -25.09 12.34 -8.29
CA THR A 80 -23.97 11.54 -8.82
C THR A 80 -24.10 11.34 -10.34
N TYR A 81 -25.31 10.99 -10.81
CA TYR A 81 -25.57 10.74 -12.24
C TYR A 81 -26.06 11.99 -12.98
N GLN A 82 -26.14 13.13 -12.26
CA GLN A 82 -26.65 14.39 -12.77
C GLN A 82 -27.96 14.21 -13.55
N ILE A 83 -28.92 13.54 -12.89
CA ILE A 83 -30.26 13.32 -13.46
C ILE A 83 -30.99 14.65 -13.45
N GLY A 84 -31.60 15.02 -14.60
CA GLY A 84 -32.26 16.28 -14.78
C GLY A 84 -33.64 16.12 -15.44
N PHE A 85 -34.26 17.23 -15.78
CA PHE A 85 -35.50 17.28 -16.52
C PHE A 85 -35.48 18.40 -17.54
N SER A 86 -35.72 18.04 -18.81
CA SER A 86 -35.91 19.01 -19.87
C SER A 86 -37.42 19.24 -20.07
N PRO A 87 -37.91 20.45 -19.73
CA PRO A 87 -39.32 20.78 -19.96
C PRO A 87 -39.68 20.91 -21.46
N GLY A 88 -38.68 21.17 -22.32
CA GLY A 88 -38.91 21.56 -23.69
C GLY A 88 -39.44 22.99 -23.83
N ASN A 89 -40.30 23.24 -24.78
CA ASN A 89 -40.90 24.56 -25.01
C ASN A 89 -39.89 25.71 -25.20
N LYS A 90 -38.79 25.40 -25.90
CA LYS A 90 -37.67 26.35 -26.13
C LYS A 90 -36.89 26.74 -24.89
N PHE A 91 -36.99 26.00 -23.78
CA PHE A 91 -36.35 26.32 -22.50
C PHE A 91 -34.85 26.55 -22.64
N ILE A 92 -34.13 25.68 -23.30
CA ILE A 92 -32.67 25.84 -23.55
C ILE A 92 -32.45 26.73 -24.77
N TYR A 93 -33.30 26.62 -25.83
CA TYR A 93 -33.18 27.45 -27.01
C TYR A 93 -33.21 28.96 -26.70
N GLU A 94 -34.13 29.44 -25.87
CA GLU A 94 -34.21 30.83 -25.46
C GLU A 94 -32.96 31.30 -24.72
N ILE A 95 -32.47 30.54 -23.73
CA ILE A 95 -31.25 30.83 -23.01
C ILE A 95 -30.03 30.92 -23.95
N LEU A 96 -29.91 29.99 -24.92
CA LEU A 96 -28.83 30.02 -25.89
C LEU A 96 -28.96 31.16 -26.91
N SER A 97 -30.20 31.51 -27.29
CA SER A 97 -30.47 32.62 -28.19
C SER A 97 -30.11 33.97 -27.57
N GLU A 98 -30.51 34.19 -26.33
CA GLU A 98 -30.17 35.42 -25.57
C GLU A 98 -28.65 35.61 -25.42
N LYS A 99 -27.90 34.52 -25.33
CA LYS A 99 -26.44 34.54 -25.19
C LYS A 99 -25.68 34.46 -26.50
N GLY A 100 -26.35 34.40 -27.62
CA GLY A 100 -25.72 34.26 -28.96
C GLY A 100 -25.04 32.89 -29.20
N LEU A 101 -25.42 31.84 -28.42
CA LEU A 101 -24.79 30.50 -28.44
C LEU A 101 -25.59 29.44 -29.19
N THR A 102 -26.50 29.82 -30.07
CA THR A 102 -27.35 28.88 -30.81
C THR A 102 -26.56 27.97 -31.75
N ALA A 103 -25.49 28.45 -32.36
CA ALA A 103 -24.59 27.62 -33.19
C ALA A 103 -23.95 26.51 -32.36
N SER A 104 -23.34 26.85 -31.23
CA SER A 104 -22.72 25.91 -30.29
C SER A 104 -23.72 24.92 -29.70
N GLY A 105 -24.94 25.37 -29.40
CA GLY A 105 -26.04 24.51 -28.96
C GLY A 105 -26.49 23.52 -30.03
N THR A 106 -26.45 23.90 -31.32
CA THR A 106 -26.72 23.00 -32.45
C THR A 106 -25.59 22.00 -32.66
N ASP A 107 -24.33 22.45 -32.56
CA ASP A 107 -23.13 21.59 -32.62
C ASP A 107 -23.13 20.52 -31.51
N LEU A 108 -23.62 20.84 -30.32
CA LEU A 108 -23.79 19.91 -29.21
C LEU A 108 -25.08 19.05 -29.32
N GLY A 109 -25.94 19.28 -30.31
CA GLY A 109 -27.19 18.57 -30.41
C GLY A 109 -28.22 18.88 -29.31
N LEU A 110 -28.09 20.02 -28.62
CA LEU A 110 -29.01 20.45 -27.56
C LEU A 110 -30.28 21.09 -28.12
N ILE A 111 -30.17 21.68 -29.29
CA ILE A 111 -31.25 22.33 -30.02
C ILE A 111 -31.28 21.86 -31.49
N SER A 112 -32.44 21.88 -32.11
CA SER A 112 -32.66 21.52 -33.52
C SER A 112 -33.81 22.30 -34.13
N LYS A 113 -33.60 22.91 -35.27
CA LYS A 113 -34.63 23.68 -36.00
C LYS A 113 -35.38 24.72 -35.14
N GLY A 114 -34.65 25.44 -34.30
CA GLY A 114 -35.17 26.47 -33.40
C GLY A 114 -35.98 26.01 -32.21
N ASN A 115 -35.81 24.74 -31.81
CA ASN A 115 -36.45 24.15 -30.64
C ASN A 115 -35.45 23.33 -29.84
N ASP A 116 -35.80 23.02 -28.58
CA ASP A 116 -35.04 22.10 -27.76
C ASP A 116 -35.03 20.69 -28.37
N PHE A 117 -33.90 20.04 -28.34
CA PHE A 117 -33.79 18.65 -28.81
C PHE A 117 -34.51 17.67 -27.88
N TYR A 118 -34.42 17.89 -26.55
CA TYR A 118 -35.14 17.12 -25.56
C TYR A 118 -36.39 17.85 -25.13
N TYR A 119 -37.55 17.21 -25.33
CA TYR A 119 -38.84 17.75 -24.99
C TYR A 119 -39.54 16.84 -23.96
N ASN A 120 -39.92 17.40 -22.80
CA ASN A 120 -40.64 16.71 -21.71
C ASN A 120 -39.99 15.36 -21.33
N ARG A 121 -38.66 15.38 -21.07
CA ARG A 121 -37.88 14.17 -20.81
C ARG A 121 -37.10 14.27 -19.49
N VAL A 122 -37.05 13.15 -18.76
CA VAL A 122 -36.03 12.96 -17.72
C VAL A 122 -34.69 12.78 -18.42
N THR A 123 -33.69 13.58 -18.04
CA THR A 123 -32.37 13.57 -18.66
C THR A 123 -31.34 12.86 -17.81
N TYR A 124 -30.51 12.03 -18.43
CA TYR A 124 -29.40 11.33 -17.84
C TYR A 124 -28.12 11.84 -18.49
N THR A 125 -27.15 12.24 -17.67
CA THR A 125 -25.87 12.74 -18.18
C THR A 125 -24.97 11.59 -18.55
N VAL A 126 -24.39 11.66 -19.75
CA VAL A 126 -23.38 10.70 -20.21
C VAL A 126 -22.00 11.29 -20.00
N PHE A 127 -21.15 10.55 -19.28
CA PHE A 127 -19.78 10.93 -18.98
C PHE A 127 -18.79 10.13 -19.82
N ASP A 128 -17.66 10.74 -20.13
CA ASP A 128 -16.51 10.00 -20.63
C ASP A 128 -15.85 9.18 -19.49
N LYS A 129 -14.88 8.33 -19.84
CA LYS A 129 -14.12 7.52 -18.85
C LYS A 129 -13.42 8.33 -17.76
N ASN A 130 -13.20 9.64 -17.95
CA ASN A 130 -12.54 10.54 -17.02
C ASN A 130 -13.54 11.31 -16.12
N GLY A 131 -14.84 11.12 -16.37
CA GLY A 131 -15.90 11.79 -15.61
C GLY A 131 -16.28 13.18 -16.16
N ALA A 132 -15.79 13.55 -17.36
CA ALA A 132 -16.26 14.76 -18.01
C ALA A 132 -17.59 14.48 -18.74
N PRO A 133 -18.62 15.35 -18.63
CA PRO A 133 -19.84 15.17 -19.39
C PRO A 133 -19.62 15.38 -20.88
N VAL A 134 -20.15 14.48 -21.69
CA VAL A 134 -19.98 14.47 -23.15
C VAL A 134 -21.30 14.43 -23.90
N GLY A 135 -22.38 14.01 -23.23
CA GLY A 135 -23.70 13.91 -23.85
C GLY A 135 -24.85 13.82 -22.86
N ILE A 136 -26.03 13.76 -23.34
CA ILE A 136 -27.27 13.63 -22.58
C ILE A 136 -28.13 12.54 -23.24
N SER A 137 -28.84 11.77 -22.41
CA SER A 137 -29.93 10.89 -22.89
C SER A 137 -31.23 11.30 -22.20
N GLY A 138 -32.30 11.39 -22.98
CA GLY A 138 -33.60 11.82 -22.48
C GLY A 138 -34.63 10.68 -22.52
N ARG A 139 -35.20 10.31 -21.36
CA ARG A 139 -36.30 9.33 -21.24
C ARG A 139 -37.65 10.01 -21.30
N ASP A 140 -38.45 9.63 -22.25
CA ASP A 140 -39.86 10.03 -22.31
C ASP A 140 -40.70 9.21 -21.33
N LEU A 141 -41.62 9.86 -20.64
CA LEU A 141 -42.49 9.23 -19.66
C LEU A 141 -43.90 9.01 -20.15
N SER A 142 -44.22 9.49 -21.38
CA SER A 142 -45.53 9.26 -21.98
C SER A 142 -45.71 7.82 -22.42
N GLU A 143 -46.87 7.24 -22.14
CA GLU A 143 -47.18 5.82 -22.50
C GLU A 143 -47.15 5.59 -24.02
N ASP A 144 -47.61 6.56 -24.81
CA ASP A 144 -47.71 6.49 -26.27
C ASP A 144 -46.43 6.90 -27.02
N SER A 145 -45.30 7.06 -26.28
CA SER A 145 -44.04 7.50 -26.89
C SER A 145 -43.47 6.47 -27.88
N LYS A 146 -43.32 6.86 -29.15
CA LYS A 146 -42.66 6.07 -30.19
C LYS A 146 -41.15 5.96 -29.99
N VAL A 147 -40.52 6.86 -29.20
CA VAL A 147 -39.09 6.90 -28.91
C VAL A 147 -38.90 7.12 -27.41
N LYS A 148 -38.92 6.03 -26.67
CA LYS A 148 -38.77 6.08 -25.19
C LYS A 148 -37.45 6.70 -24.75
N TRP A 149 -36.37 6.37 -25.45
CA TRP A 149 -35.04 6.90 -25.19
C TRP A 149 -34.52 7.70 -26.38
N LEU A 150 -34.06 8.91 -26.12
CA LEU A 150 -33.44 9.79 -27.09
C LEU A 150 -32.04 10.16 -26.65
N ASN A 151 -31.04 9.54 -27.24
CA ASN A 151 -29.63 9.81 -26.97
C ASN A 151 -29.13 11.03 -27.77
N SER A 152 -28.09 11.70 -27.25
CA SER A 152 -27.31 12.67 -27.98
C SER A 152 -26.95 12.13 -29.38
N ARG A 153 -26.93 13.00 -30.37
CA ARG A 153 -26.35 12.71 -31.69
C ARG A 153 -24.82 12.66 -31.52
N ASP A 154 -24.15 12.01 -32.46
CA ASP A 154 -22.71 12.07 -32.54
C ASP A 154 -22.28 13.53 -32.76
N THR A 155 -21.37 13.99 -31.89
CA THR A 155 -20.84 15.36 -31.86
C THR A 155 -19.32 15.32 -31.65
N ILE A 156 -18.71 16.48 -31.65
CA ILE A 156 -17.26 16.54 -31.33
C ILE A 156 -16.93 16.03 -29.93
N LEU A 157 -17.88 16.09 -28.95
CA LEU A 157 -17.73 15.59 -27.58
C LEU A 157 -18.24 14.15 -27.40
N TYR A 158 -19.24 13.73 -28.16
CA TYR A 158 -19.95 12.47 -27.97
C TYR A 158 -19.86 11.58 -29.23
N ASP A 159 -19.25 10.42 -29.07
CA ASP A 159 -19.17 9.33 -30.01
C ASP A 159 -19.68 8.05 -29.36
N LYS A 160 -20.93 7.68 -29.64
CA LYS A 160 -21.59 6.52 -29.05
C LYS A 160 -20.84 5.20 -29.28
N SER A 161 -19.99 5.12 -30.31
CA SER A 161 -19.23 3.93 -30.63
C SER A 161 -18.04 3.70 -29.68
N LYS A 162 -17.68 4.69 -28.85
CA LYS A 162 -16.52 4.67 -27.97
C LYS A 162 -16.85 4.78 -26.50
N ILE A 163 -18.09 5.17 -26.17
CA ILE A 163 -18.48 5.52 -24.79
C ILE A 163 -19.29 4.38 -24.18
N TRP A 164 -18.93 4.02 -22.95
CA TRP A 164 -19.71 3.18 -22.08
C TRP A 164 -20.33 4.01 -20.96
N TYR A 165 -21.63 3.90 -20.78
CA TYR A 165 -22.33 4.52 -19.66
C TYR A 165 -21.92 3.88 -18.35
N GLY A 166 -21.57 4.68 -17.36
CA GLY A 166 -21.14 4.23 -16.05
C GLY A 166 -19.65 3.92 -15.94
N LEU A 167 -18.86 3.88 -17.02
CA LEU A 167 -17.44 3.49 -16.99
C LEU A 167 -16.58 4.43 -16.14
N ASN A 168 -16.90 5.71 -16.07
CA ASN A 168 -16.22 6.67 -15.21
C ASN A 168 -16.23 6.26 -13.73
N LEU A 169 -17.32 5.66 -13.26
CA LEU A 169 -17.49 5.15 -11.90
C LEU A 169 -16.99 3.69 -11.77
N ALA A 170 -17.22 2.88 -12.81
CA ALA A 170 -16.97 1.45 -12.80
C ALA A 170 -15.50 1.04 -12.97
N LYS A 171 -14.68 1.83 -13.67
CA LYS A 171 -13.34 1.44 -14.15
C LYS A 171 -12.40 0.92 -13.06
N PHE A 172 -12.45 1.48 -11.87
CA PHE A 172 -11.61 1.03 -10.75
C PHE A 172 -12.07 -0.33 -10.22
N GLU A 173 -13.40 -0.48 -10.07
CA GLU A 173 -13.96 -1.72 -9.57
C GLU A 173 -13.89 -2.85 -10.59
N ILE A 174 -13.97 -2.54 -11.89
CA ILE A 174 -13.71 -3.49 -12.98
C ILE A 174 -12.30 -4.06 -12.85
N ARG A 175 -11.29 -3.20 -12.64
CA ARG A 175 -9.91 -3.63 -12.45
C ARG A 175 -9.72 -4.42 -11.15
N ASN A 176 -10.31 -3.96 -10.07
CA ASN A 176 -10.20 -4.64 -8.77
C ASN A 176 -10.79 -6.04 -8.79
N LYS A 177 -11.95 -6.20 -9.44
CA LYS A 177 -12.65 -7.50 -9.53
C LYS A 177 -12.21 -8.34 -10.73
N GLY A 178 -11.45 -7.77 -11.66
CA GLY A 178 -11.01 -8.45 -12.89
C GLY A 178 -12.17 -8.88 -13.80
N LYS A 179 -13.38 -8.31 -13.63
CA LYS A 179 -14.56 -8.61 -14.42
C LYS A 179 -15.47 -7.41 -14.58
N VAL A 180 -16.16 -7.32 -15.70
CA VAL A 180 -17.14 -6.28 -16.01
C VAL A 180 -18.51 -6.88 -16.28
N TYR A 181 -19.55 -6.33 -15.67
CA TYR A 181 -20.94 -6.62 -16.01
C TYR A 181 -21.40 -5.68 -17.11
N VAL A 182 -22.03 -6.25 -18.16
CA VAL A 182 -22.59 -5.50 -19.28
C VAL A 182 -24.10 -5.69 -19.25
N VAL A 183 -24.81 -4.57 -19.10
CA VAL A 183 -26.29 -4.49 -19.11
C VAL A 183 -26.78 -3.68 -20.28
N GLU A 184 -28.11 -3.63 -20.53
CA GLU A 184 -28.65 -2.95 -21.71
C GLU A 184 -28.80 -1.45 -21.54
N GLY A 185 -29.24 -0.99 -20.39
CA GLY A 185 -29.69 0.37 -20.18
C GLY A 185 -29.05 1.13 -19.05
N TYR A 186 -29.27 2.43 -19.05
CA TYR A 186 -28.71 3.35 -18.04
C TYR A 186 -29.28 3.10 -16.64
N ASN A 187 -30.59 2.78 -16.55
CA ASN A 187 -31.22 2.46 -15.27
C ASN A 187 -30.67 1.17 -14.67
N ASP A 188 -30.33 0.19 -15.51
CA ASP A 188 -29.75 -1.08 -15.06
C ASP A 188 -28.36 -0.85 -14.45
N VAL A 189 -27.53 0.00 -15.08
CA VAL A 189 -26.24 0.42 -14.52
C VAL A 189 -26.46 1.10 -13.16
N ILE A 190 -27.34 2.08 -13.09
CA ILE A 190 -27.61 2.83 -11.85
C ILE A 190 -28.12 1.86 -10.77
N SER A 191 -29.03 0.97 -11.12
CA SER A 191 -29.61 0.00 -10.19
C SER A 191 -28.58 -0.99 -9.65
N PHE A 192 -27.68 -1.49 -10.50
CA PHE A 192 -26.58 -2.34 -10.05
C PHE A 192 -25.58 -1.59 -9.18
N HIS A 193 -25.21 -0.35 -9.57
CA HIS A 193 -24.28 0.48 -8.80
C HIS A 193 -24.79 0.79 -7.38
N ILE A 194 -26.06 1.19 -7.24
CA ILE A 194 -26.64 1.52 -5.92
C ILE A 194 -26.78 0.29 -5.02
N ASN A 195 -26.80 -0.91 -5.60
CA ASN A 195 -26.82 -2.19 -4.88
C ASN A 195 -25.41 -2.79 -4.69
N GLY A 196 -24.33 -2.03 -4.98
CA GLY A 196 -22.94 -2.39 -4.70
C GLY A 196 -22.22 -3.15 -5.82
N LEU A 197 -22.84 -3.31 -7.00
CA LEU A 197 -22.19 -3.90 -8.18
C LEU A 197 -21.62 -2.80 -9.11
N LEU A 198 -20.64 -2.07 -8.60
CA LEU A 198 -20.06 -0.91 -9.25
C LEU A 198 -19.32 -1.23 -10.57
N ASN A 199 -18.87 -2.45 -10.78
CA ASN A 199 -18.21 -2.90 -12.00
C ASN A 199 -19.20 -3.19 -13.15
N THR A 200 -20.22 -2.34 -13.32
CA THR A 200 -21.28 -2.48 -14.32
C THR A 200 -21.28 -1.32 -15.32
N VAL A 201 -21.49 -1.61 -16.60
CA VAL A 201 -21.54 -0.63 -17.68
C VAL A 201 -22.65 -0.98 -18.67
N ALA A 202 -23.12 0.01 -19.44
CA ALA A 202 -24.04 -0.20 -20.57
C ALA A 202 -23.55 0.51 -21.84
N PRO A 203 -23.86 0.01 -23.05
CA PRO A 203 -23.63 0.75 -24.29
C PRO A 203 -24.53 1.99 -24.35
N CYS A 204 -24.08 3.02 -25.05
CA CYS A 204 -24.88 4.23 -25.26
C CYS A 204 -25.84 4.11 -26.46
N GLY A 205 -26.28 2.91 -26.79
CA GLY A 205 -27.18 2.59 -27.91
C GLY A 205 -27.61 1.13 -27.89
N THR A 206 -28.32 0.70 -28.90
CA THR A 206 -28.86 -0.67 -29.00
C THR A 206 -27.83 -1.72 -29.44
N SER A 207 -26.61 -1.31 -29.78
CA SER A 207 -25.55 -2.19 -30.28
C SER A 207 -24.22 -1.86 -29.65
N ILE A 208 -23.46 -2.88 -29.32
CA ILE A 208 -22.07 -2.77 -28.83
C ILE A 208 -21.17 -2.65 -30.09
N HIS A 209 -20.26 -1.70 -30.07
CA HIS A 209 -19.28 -1.47 -31.13
C HIS A 209 -17.90 -2.05 -30.77
N ASP A 210 -17.09 -2.38 -31.82
CA ASP A 210 -15.75 -2.99 -31.58
C ASP A 210 -14.82 -2.05 -30.79
N ASN A 211 -14.91 -0.72 -31.01
CA ASN A 211 -14.17 0.26 -30.22
C ASN A 211 -14.53 0.22 -28.72
N GLN A 212 -15.80 -0.07 -28.41
CA GLN A 212 -16.24 -0.23 -27.01
C GLN A 212 -15.68 -1.52 -26.40
N ILE A 213 -15.66 -2.64 -27.19
CA ILE A 213 -15.05 -3.90 -26.73
C ILE A 213 -13.56 -3.70 -26.45
N ALA A 214 -12.83 -3.07 -27.38
CA ALA A 214 -11.43 -2.74 -27.24
C ALA A 214 -11.14 -1.79 -26.05
N GLU A 215 -12.06 -0.88 -25.72
CA GLU A 215 -11.91 -0.02 -24.53
C GLU A 215 -12.06 -0.82 -23.23
N LEU A 216 -13.05 -1.74 -23.13
CA LEU A 216 -13.22 -2.59 -21.95
C LEU A 216 -12.03 -3.53 -21.73
N LYS A 217 -11.41 -4.02 -22.80
CA LYS A 217 -10.23 -4.90 -22.74
C LYS A 217 -9.07 -4.28 -21.94
N LYS A 218 -8.98 -2.95 -21.89
CA LYS A 218 -7.96 -2.23 -21.09
C LYS A 218 -8.17 -2.35 -19.56
N TYR A 219 -9.33 -2.82 -19.15
CA TYR A 219 -9.72 -2.87 -17.73
C TYR A 219 -9.95 -4.28 -17.22
N SER A 220 -10.36 -5.23 -18.07
CA SER A 220 -10.68 -6.61 -17.70
C SER A 220 -10.56 -7.57 -18.87
N ASP A 221 -10.23 -8.83 -18.57
CA ASP A 221 -10.30 -9.96 -19.50
C ASP A 221 -11.56 -10.81 -19.33
N THR A 222 -12.46 -10.41 -18.43
CA THR A 222 -13.70 -11.16 -18.18
C THR A 222 -14.91 -10.25 -18.31
N VAL A 223 -15.89 -10.67 -19.11
CA VAL A 223 -17.18 -10.00 -19.25
C VAL A 223 -18.31 -10.91 -18.78
N VAL A 224 -19.26 -10.33 -18.07
CA VAL A 224 -20.50 -11.00 -17.62
C VAL A 224 -21.68 -10.24 -18.24
N PHE A 225 -22.37 -10.85 -19.19
CA PHE A 225 -23.59 -10.30 -19.78
C PHE A 225 -24.78 -10.52 -18.83
N ALA A 226 -25.38 -9.44 -18.38
CA ALA A 226 -26.60 -9.41 -17.60
C ALA A 226 -27.65 -8.58 -18.36
N MET A 227 -28.01 -9.06 -19.53
CA MET A 227 -28.98 -8.41 -20.43
C MET A 227 -30.41 -8.71 -19.97
N ASP A 228 -31.38 -8.03 -20.56
CA ASP A 228 -32.80 -8.28 -20.27
C ASP A 228 -33.19 -9.74 -20.49
N GLY A 229 -34.05 -10.29 -19.67
CA GLY A 229 -34.47 -11.70 -19.72
C GLY A 229 -35.39 -12.03 -20.93
N ASP A 230 -35.71 -11.06 -21.76
CA ASP A 230 -36.56 -11.20 -22.93
C ASP A 230 -35.85 -11.79 -24.17
N LYS A 231 -36.59 -11.97 -25.26
CA LYS A 231 -36.04 -12.53 -26.49
C LYS A 231 -35.01 -11.62 -27.18
N ALA A 232 -35.14 -10.29 -27.01
CA ALA A 232 -34.22 -9.32 -27.60
C ALA A 232 -32.87 -9.31 -26.87
N GLY A 233 -32.86 -9.31 -25.52
CA GLY A 233 -31.67 -9.39 -24.71
C GLY A 233 -30.90 -10.69 -24.91
N ARG A 234 -31.61 -11.83 -25.00
CA ARG A 234 -30.97 -13.12 -25.32
C ARG A 234 -30.33 -13.11 -26.71
N SER A 235 -31.00 -12.54 -27.71
CA SER A 235 -30.45 -12.38 -29.08
C SER A 235 -29.22 -11.49 -29.09
N SER A 236 -29.26 -10.38 -28.35
CA SER A 236 -28.13 -9.46 -28.18
C SER A 236 -26.94 -10.16 -27.54
N THR A 237 -27.17 -10.93 -26.49
CA THR A 237 -26.13 -11.75 -25.80
C THR A 237 -25.48 -12.70 -26.79
N LEU A 238 -26.24 -13.53 -27.49
CA LEU A 238 -25.73 -14.51 -28.46
C LEU A 238 -24.90 -13.87 -29.58
N LYS A 239 -25.29 -12.68 -30.02
CA LYS A 239 -24.55 -11.90 -31.05
C LYS A 239 -23.20 -11.38 -30.51
N ASN A 240 -23.12 -11.01 -29.24
CA ASN A 240 -21.95 -10.36 -28.70
C ASN A 240 -20.91 -11.34 -28.11
N ILE A 241 -21.31 -12.51 -27.61
CA ILE A 241 -20.37 -13.52 -27.10
C ILE A 241 -19.22 -13.81 -28.09
N PRO A 242 -19.47 -14.12 -29.38
CA PRO A 242 -18.40 -14.40 -30.36
C PRO A 242 -17.42 -13.24 -30.53
N ARG A 243 -17.93 -12.00 -30.47
CA ARG A 243 -17.12 -10.78 -30.66
C ARG A 243 -16.17 -10.55 -29.48
N PHE A 244 -16.67 -10.76 -28.25
CA PHE A 244 -15.85 -10.63 -27.06
C PHE A 244 -14.84 -11.79 -26.94
N LEU A 245 -15.23 -13.02 -27.28
CA LEU A 245 -14.30 -14.15 -27.35
C LEU A 245 -13.17 -13.89 -28.36
N ALA A 246 -13.49 -13.30 -29.52
CA ALA A 246 -12.51 -12.96 -30.55
C ALA A 246 -11.47 -11.91 -30.08
N GLU A 247 -11.87 -11.03 -29.16
CA GLU A 247 -10.99 -10.03 -28.53
C GLU A 247 -10.32 -10.56 -27.24
N GLY A 248 -10.37 -11.86 -27.00
CA GLY A 248 -9.70 -12.54 -25.90
C GLY A 248 -10.37 -12.34 -24.54
N PHE A 249 -11.67 -12.09 -24.48
CA PHE A 249 -12.41 -12.09 -23.21
C PHE A 249 -12.86 -13.49 -22.83
N ARG A 250 -12.86 -13.79 -21.53
CA ARG A 250 -13.69 -14.83 -20.97
C ARG A 250 -15.12 -14.30 -20.82
N THR A 251 -16.10 -14.99 -21.37
CA THR A 251 -17.49 -14.52 -21.40
C THR A 251 -18.37 -15.35 -20.50
N PHE A 252 -19.21 -14.70 -19.72
CA PHE A 252 -20.24 -15.32 -18.91
C PHE A 252 -21.59 -14.67 -19.18
N VAL A 253 -22.68 -15.41 -18.95
CA VAL A 253 -24.05 -14.95 -19.13
C VAL A 253 -24.85 -15.22 -17.85
N VAL A 254 -25.50 -14.20 -17.37
CA VAL A 254 -26.49 -14.26 -16.29
C VAL A 254 -27.87 -14.31 -16.92
N ASN A 255 -28.58 -15.42 -16.77
CA ASN A 255 -29.96 -15.56 -17.26
C ASN A 255 -30.93 -15.06 -16.18
N LEU A 256 -31.32 -13.79 -16.30
CA LEU A 256 -32.33 -13.21 -15.42
C LEU A 256 -33.71 -13.81 -15.73
N PRO A 257 -34.54 -14.13 -14.73
CA PRO A 257 -35.86 -14.75 -14.93
C PRO A 257 -36.86 -13.68 -15.43
N ASP A 258 -37.09 -13.65 -16.73
CA ASP A 258 -38.09 -12.81 -17.44
C ASP A 258 -38.27 -11.36 -16.90
N CYS A 259 -37.18 -10.78 -16.41
CA CYS A 259 -37.10 -9.40 -15.91
C CYS A 259 -35.84 -8.68 -16.42
N ASP A 260 -35.86 -7.36 -16.34
CA ASP A 260 -34.64 -6.56 -16.57
C ASP A 260 -33.76 -6.50 -15.31
N PRO A 261 -32.48 -6.06 -15.39
CA PRO A 261 -31.60 -5.97 -14.23
C PRO A 261 -32.11 -5.04 -13.13
N ASP A 262 -32.81 -3.95 -13.46
CA ASP A 262 -33.41 -3.03 -12.50
C ASP A 262 -34.59 -3.70 -11.76
N ASP A 263 -35.45 -4.43 -12.46
CA ASP A 263 -36.51 -5.21 -11.85
C ASP A 263 -35.95 -6.34 -10.96
N PHE A 264 -34.89 -7.01 -11.40
CA PHE A 264 -34.21 -8.04 -10.60
C PHE A 264 -33.76 -7.50 -9.25
N THR A 265 -33.16 -6.32 -9.22
CA THR A 265 -32.69 -5.72 -7.95
C THR A 265 -33.85 -5.31 -7.06
N ARG A 266 -34.95 -4.84 -7.64
CA ARG A 266 -36.15 -4.44 -6.87
C ARG A 266 -36.87 -5.65 -6.28
N LEU A 267 -36.99 -6.72 -7.03
CA LEU A 267 -37.66 -7.97 -6.58
C LEU A 267 -36.86 -8.68 -5.50
N ASN A 268 -35.53 -8.57 -5.50
CA ASN A 268 -34.65 -9.26 -4.55
C ASN A 268 -34.02 -8.32 -3.52
N LYS A 269 -34.62 -7.14 -3.28
CA LYS A 269 -34.04 -6.07 -2.47
C LYS A 269 -33.61 -6.50 -1.07
N ASP A 270 -34.47 -7.27 -0.38
CA ASP A 270 -34.20 -7.66 1.00
C ASP A 270 -33.05 -8.67 1.07
N GLU A 271 -32.97 -9.60 0.12
CA GLU A 271 -31.88 -10.57 0.03
C GLU A 271 -30.57 -9.89 -0.35
N ILE A 272 -30.60 -8.95 -1.32
CA ILE A 272 -29.44 -8.16 -1.72
C ILE A 272 -28.89 -7.36 -0.53
N LYS A 273 -29.77 -6.82 0.33
CA LYS A 273 -29.37 -6.08 1.52
C LYS A 273 -28.63 -6.95 2.55
N VAL A 274 -28.99 -8.23 2.62
CA VAL A 274 -28.40 -9.20 3.56
C VAL A 274 -27.13 -9.83 3.01
N SER A 275 -27.15 -10.30 1.77
CA SER A 275 -26.10 -11.15 1.18
C SER A 275 -25.26 -10.45 0.11
N GLY A 276 -25.65 -9.25 -0.32
CA GLY A 276 -25.04 -8.54 -1.44
C GLY A 276 -25.52 -9.04 -2.81
N ILE A 277 -25.51 -8.17 -3.80
CA ILE A 277 -26.06 -8.43 -5.14
C ILE A 277 -25.34 -9.59 -5.87
N GLU A 278 -24.01 -9.70 -5.74
CA GLU A 278 -23.26 -10.78 -6.40
C GLU A 278 -23.64 -12.16 -5.87
N SER A 279 -23.87 -12.29 -4.57
CA SER A 279 -24.35 -13.54 -3.96
C SER A 279 -25.74 -13.91 -4.44
N VAL A 280 -26.65 -12.95 -4.53
CA VAL A 280 -28.00 -13.16 -5.04
C VAL A 280 -28.01 -13.53 -6.53
N ILE A 281 -27.17 -12.91 -7.34
CA ILE A 281 -26.96 -13.29 -8.75
C ILE A 281 -26.43 -14.74 -8.82
N GLN A 282 -25.44 -15.09 -7.98
CA GLN A 282 -24.86 -16.43 -7.95
C GLN A 282 -25.91 -17.48 -7.56
N GLU A 283 -26.81 -17.17 -6.67
CA GLU A 283 -27.85 -18.11 -6.20
C GLU A 283 -29.01 -18.25 -7.19
N LYS A 284 -29.53 -17.13 -7.72
CA LYS A 284 -30.79 -17.14 -8.51
C LYS A 284 -30.57 -17.16 -10.03
N ALA A 285 -29.41 -16.73 -10.49
CA ALA A 285 -29.07 -16.59 -11.89
C ALA A 285 -27.58 -16.89 -12.11
N THR A 286 -27.11 -18.04 -11.63
CA THR A 286 -25.69 -18.43 -11.70
C THR A 286 -25.09 -18.15 -13.07
N PRO A 287 -23.98 -17.39 -13.17
CA PRO A 287 -23.34 -17.09 -14.43
C PRO A 287 -22.88 -18.35 -15.15
N ILE A 288 -23.30 -18.53 -16.38
CA ILE A 288 -22.94 -19.66 -17.25
C ILE A 288 -21.87 -19.19 -18.21
N ASP A 289 -20.86 -20.02 -18.50
CA ASP A 289 -19.86 -19.70 -19.51
C ASP A 289 -20.51 -19.45 -20.88
N GLY A 290 -20.16 -18.34 -21.51
CA GLY A 290 -20.79 -17.89 -22.76
C GLY A 290 -20.63 -18.88 -23.90
N PHE A 291 -19.53 -19.63 -23.95
CA PHE A 291 -19.37 -20.66 -24.98
C PHE A 291 -20.37 -21.83 -24.76
N LYS A 292 -20.70 -22.18 -23.52
CA LYS A 292 -21.77 -23.15 -23.25
C LYS A 292 -23.14 -22.65 -23.74
N VAL A 293 -23.42 -21.37 -23.59
CA VAL A 293 -24.66 -20.76 -24.10
C VAL A 293 -24.72 -20.83 -25.64
N LEU A 294 -23.58 -20.67 -26.32
CA LEU A 294 -23.50 -20.89 -27.75
C LEU A 294 -23.74 -22.34 -28.15
N LEU A 295 -23.35 -23.31 -27.31
CA LEU A 295 -23.57 -24.73 -27.56
C LEU A 295 -25.05 -25.12 -27.45
N GLU A 296 -25.86 -24.38 -26.69
CA GLU A 296 -27.33 -24.63 -26.59
C GLU A 296 -28.02 -24.53 -27.94
N GLN A 297 -27.43 -23.83 -28.93
CA GLN A 297 -27.98 -23.77 -30.31
C GLN A 297 -28.02 -25.15 -31.00
N MET A 298 -27.32 -26.14 -30.47
CA MET A 298 -27.31 -27.51 -30.98
C MET A 298 -28.45 -28.37 -30.45
N ILE A 299 -29.14 -27.92 -29.39
CA ILE A 299 -30.22 -28.69 -28.74
C ILE A 299 -31.37 -28.91 -29.75
N GLY A 300 -31.80 -30.13 -29.92
CA GLY A 300 -32.87 -30.51 -30.85
C GLY A 300 -32.52 -30.44 -32.32
N LYS A 301 -31.23 -30.22 -32.72
CA LYS A 301 -30.74 -30.19 -34.08
C LYS A 301 -30.32 -31.60 -34.54
N ASP A 302 -30.45 -31.85 -35.86
CA ASP A 302 -29.92 -33.08 -36.47
C ASP A 302 -28.37 -33.02 -36.58
N GLU A 303 -27.76 -34.14 -36.99
CA GLU A 303 -26.31 -34.30 -37.05
C GLU A 303 -25.68 -33.34 -38.12
N VAL A 304 -26.36 -33.04 -39.19
CA VAL A 304 -25.87 -32.12 -40.25
C VAL A 304 -25.90 -30.67 -39.78
N GLU A 305 -26.99 -30.26 -39.14
CA GLU A 305 -27.12 -28.96 -38.49
C GLU A 305 -26.08 -28.75 -37.42
N LYS A 306 -25.90 -29.75 -36.53
CA LYS A 306 -24.85 -29.74 -35.50
C LYS A 306 -23.44 -29.61 -36.06
N SER A 307 -23.16 -30.31 -37.17
CA SER A 307 -21.87 -30.20 -37.84
C SER A 307 -21.62 -28.78 -38.39
N THR A 308 -22.66 -28.17 -38.94
CA THR A 308 -22.57 -26.80 -39.49
C THR A 308 -22.35 -25.78 -38.37
N ILE A 309 -23.10 -25.90 -37.26
CA ILE A 309 -22.92 -25.04 -36.08
C ILE A 309 -21.51 -25.24 -35.46
N SER A 310 -21.06 -26.50 -35.35
CA SER A 310 -19.73 -26.84 -34.83
C SER A 310 -18.61 -26.20 -35.63
N LYS A 311 -18.76 -26.17 -36.99
CA LYS A 311 -17.77 -25.53 -37.85
C LYS A 311 -17.68 -24.03 -37.62
N ASN A 312 -18.85 -23.34 -37.46
CA ASN A 312 -18.87 -21.92 -37.11
C ASN A 312 -18.27 -21.65 -35.72
N LEU A 313 -18.57 -22.50 -34.73
CA LEU A 313 -17.97 -22.38 -33.41
C LEU A 313 -16.47 -22.65 -33.44
N CYS A 314 -15.95 -23.58 -34.24
CA CYS A 314 -14.53 -23.77 -34.45
C CYS A 314 -13.86 -22.52 -35.05
N GLU A 315 -14.52 -21.78 -35.95
CA GLU A 315 -14.00 -20.52 -36.48
C GLU A 315 -13.88 -19.46 -35.33
N ILE A 316 -14.90 -19.36 -34.47
CA ILE A 316 -14.90 -18.42 -33.34
C ILE A 316 -13.75 -18.75 -32.38
N ILE A 317 -13.66 -19.99 -31.91
CA ILE A 317 -12.63 -20.38 -30.94
C ILE A 317 -11.22 -20.45 -31.51
N SER A 318 -11.06 -20.52 -32.86
CA SER A 318 -9.76 -20.41 -33.51
C SER A 318 -9.05 -19.07 -33.28
N LYS A 319 -9.77 -18.05 -32.79
CA LYS A 319 -9.26 -16.72 -32.45
C LYS A 319 -8.73 -16.62 -31.02
N ILE A 320 -8.98 -17.64 -30.20
CA ILE A 320 -8.50 -17.70 -28.82
C ILE A 320 -7.01 -18.10 -28.82
N GLU A 321 -6.17 -17.26 -28.22
CA GLU A 321 -4.73 -17.48 -28.15
C GLU A 321 -4.32 -18.41 -27.01
N GLU A 322 -5.10 -18.49 -25.93
CA GLU A 322 -4.79 -19.34 -24.77
C GLU A 322 -5.17 -20.79 -25.02
N GLU A 323 -4.16 -21.63 -25.23
CA GLU A 323 -4.33 -23.02 -25.62
C GLU A 323 -5.12 -23.85 -24.60
N ALA A 324 -4.96 -23.59 -23.31
CA ALA A 324 -5.70 -24.30 -22.26
C ALA A 324 -7.22 -24.06 -22.36
N ILE A 325 -7.63 -22.83 -22.58
CA ILE A 325 -9.05 -22.47 -22.77
C ILE A 325 -9.58 -23.07 -24.07
N LEU A 326 -8.80 -22.99 -25.15
CA LEU A 326 -9.15 -23.60 -26.44
C LEU A 326 -9.44 -25.10 -26.29
N GLN A 327 -8.56 -25.84 -25.60
CA GLN A 327 -8.76 -27.28 -25.37
C GLN A 327 -10.00 -27.59 -24.54
N ILE A 328 -10.32 -26.78 -23.55
CA ILE A 328 -11.56 -26.92 -22.76
C ILE A 328 -12.80 -26.73 -23.67
N TYR A 329 -12.79 -25.72 -24.51
CA TYR A 329 -13.92 -25.43 -25.42
C TYR A 329 -14.06 -26.51 -26.50
N VAL A 330 -12.96 -27.03 -27.02
CA VAL A 330 -12.96 -28.18 -27.92
C VAL A 330 -13.57 -29.43 -27.24
N GLY A 331 -13.23 -29.66 -25.97
CA GLY A 331 -13.80 -30.76 -25.19
C GLY A 331 -15.34 -30.63 -25.01
N TRP A 332 -15.82 -29.42 -24.70
CA TRP A 332 -17.27 -29.19 -24.61
C TRP A 332 -17.98 -29.30 -25.96
N LEU A 333 -17.38 -28.76 -27.03
CA LEU A 333 -17.91 -28.84 -28.39
C LEU A 333 -18.00 -30.29 -28.89
N LYS A 334 -16.97 -31.12 -28.60
CA LYS A 334 -16.97 -32.56 -28.85
C LYS A 334 -18.14 -33.24 -28.20
N LYS A 335 -18.39 -32.95 -26.92
CA LYS A 335 -19.47 -33.58 -26.15
C LYS A 335 -20.84 -33.28 -26.72
N GLU A 336 -21.10 -32.03 -27.07
CA GLU A 336 -22.42 -31.58 -27.57
C GLU A 336 -22.68 -31.92 -29.05
N SER A 337 -21.63 -31.85 -29.88
CA SER A 337 -21.74 -32.14 -31.31
C SER A 337 -21.71 -33.63 -31.68
N GLY A 338 -21.10 -34.47 -30.82
CA GLY A 338 -20.84 -35.89 -31.13
C GLY A 338 -19.70 -36.07 -32.15
N LEU A 339 -19.08 -35.02 -32.64
CA LEU A 339 -18.01 -35.12 -33.65
C LEU A 339 -16.66 -35.53 -33.03
N PRO A 340 -15.83 -36.28 -33.78
CA PRO A 340 -14.49 -36.65 -33.32
C PRO A 340 -13.62 -35.41 -33.04
N GLN A 341 -12.90 -35.42 -31.93
CA GLN A 341 -11.99 -34.30 -31.54
C GLN A 341 -11.03 -33.91 -32.65
N LYS A 342 -10.45 -34.90 -33.34
CA LYS A 342 -9.53 -34.73 -34.46
C LYS A 342 -10.14 -33.87 -35.60
N THR A 343 -11.45 -34.06 -35.86
CA THR A 343 -12.18 -33.29 -36.86
C THR A 343 -12.29 -31.81 -36.45
N LEU A 344 -12.65 -31.52 -35.19
CA LEU A 344 -12.76 -30.19 -34.65
C LEU A 344 -11.38 -29.49 -34.66
N GLU A 345 -10.35 -30.15 -34.20
CA GLU A 345 -8.97 -29.62 -34.22
C GLU A 345 -8.49 -29.35 -35.64
N THR A 346 -8.87 -30.21 -36.60
CA THR A 346 -8.54 -29.99 -38.01
C THR A 346 -9.19 -28.74 -38.58
N TRP A 347 -10.46 -28.49 -38.24
CA TRP A 347 -11.14 -27.26 -38.62
C TRP A 347 -10.50 -26.03 -37.98
N ILE A 348 -10.20 -26.08 -36.68
CA ILE A 348 -9.55 -24.99 -36.00
C ILE A 348 -8.18 -24.68 -36.63
N LYS A 349 -7.35 -25.70 -36.87
CA LYS A 349 -6.05 -25.54 -37.53
C LYS A 349 -6.21 -24.95 -38.95
N LYS A 350 -7.26 -25.38 -39.70
CA LYS A 350 -7.57 -24.82 -41.00
C LYS A 350 -7.92 -23.33 -40.92
N PHE A 351 -8.77 -22.93 -39.99
CA PHE A 351 -9.14 -21.51 -39.82
C PHE A 351 -7.93 -20.67 -39.36
N ILE A 352 -7.09 -21.18 -38.48
CA ILE A 352 -5.82 -20.54 -38.12
C ILE A 352 -4.92 -20.39 -39.33
N ALA A 353 -4.77 -21.47 -40.14
CA ALA A 353 -3.94 -21.46 -41.35
C ALA A 353 -4.50 -20.51 -42.42
N GLU A 354 -5.83 -20.48 -42.63
CA GLU A 354 -6.48 -19.55 -43.53
C GLU A 354 -6.32 -18.10 -43.12
N ARG A 355 -6.40 -17.82 -41.81
CA ARG A 355 -6.14 -16.48 -41.28
C ARG A 355 -4.67 -16.08 -41.51
N ASN A 356 -3.72 -16.95 -41.15
CA ASN A 356 -2.30 -16.70 -41.36
C ASN A 356 -1.95 -16.60 -42.85
N ARG A 357 -2.65 -17.38 -43.75
CA ARG A 357 -2.47 -17.29 -45.20
C ARG A 357 -2.98 -15.96 -45.73
N LYS A 358 -4.16 -15.48 -45.31
CA LYS A 358 -4.66 -14.15 -45.68
C LYS A 358 -3.74 -13.04 -45.22
N GLU A 359 -3.21 -13.15 -44.02
CA GLU A 359 -2.20 -12.22 -43.51
C GLU A 359 -0.88 -12.33 -44.32
N THR A 360 -0.45 -13.51 -44.71
CA THR A 360 0.75 -13.76 -45.53
C THR A 360 0.53 -13.33 -47.00
N GLU A 361 -0.65 -13.57 -47.59
CA GLU A 361 -0.98 -13.10 -48.93
C GLU A 361 -1.04 -11.57 -48.99
N THR A 362 -1.52 -10.90 -47.94
CA THR A 362 -1.39 -9.46 -47.77
C THR A 362 0.07 -9.02 -47.69
N LEU A 363 0.91 -9.84 -47.04
CA LEU A 363 2.36 -9.61 -46.89
C LEU A 363 3.16 -9.87 -48.21
N SER A 364 2.73 -10.82 -49.05
CA SER A 364 3.39 -11.12 -50.33
C SER A 364 3.18 -10.07 -51.41
N LEU A 365 2.27 -9.16 -51.20
CA LEU A 365 2.04 -8.00 -52.09
C LEU A 365 2.90 -6.78 -51.69
N ASP A 366 3.56 -6.80 -50.55
CA ASP A 366 4.41 -5.72 -50.01
C ASP A 366 5.86 -5.87 -50.51
N TYR A 367 6.13 -5.55 -51.80
CA TYR A 367 7.49 -5.19 -52.27
C TYR A 367 8.00 -3.89 -51.67
N GLU A 368 7.35 -3.43 -50.59
CA GLU A 368 7.64 -2.15 -49.94
C GLU A 368 8.89 -2.21 -49.03
N TYR A 369 9.33 -3.42 -48.58
CA TYR A 369 10.37 -3.51 -47.56
C TYR A 369 11.59 -4.32 -48.03
N GLU A 370 12.76 -3.70 -48.01
CA GLU A 370 14.04 -4.36 -48.24
C GLU A 370 14.66 -4.72 -46.87
N LEU A 371 14.47 -5.97 -46.46
CA LEU A 371 14.96 -6.46 -45.19
C LEU A 371 16.47 -6.75 -45.22
N PRO A 372 17.17 -6.57 -44.09
CA PRO A 372 18.56 -6.93 -43.97
C PRO A 372 18.78 -8.43 -44.19
N LYS A 373 19.94 -8.77 -44.77
CA LYS A 373 20.28 -10.14 -45.19
C LYS A 373 20.06 -11.18 -44.05
N GLY A 374 19.28 -12.20 -44.35
CA GLY A 374 19.01 -13.32 -43.44
C GLY A 374 17.96 -12.96 -42.35
N ILE A 375 17.06 -12.01 -42.61
CA ILE A 375 15.84 -11.76 -41.84
C ILE A 375 14.69 -11.96 -42.82
N GLU A 376 13.75 -12.81 -42.45
CA GLU A 376 12.55 -13.12 -43.24
C GLU A 376 11.33 -12.37 -42.71
N MET A 377 10.44 -11.95 -43.62
CA MET A 377 9.22 -11.28 -43.22
C MET A 377 8.26 -12.28 -42.58
N THR A 378 7.84 -11.96 -41.37
CA THR A 378 6.79 -12.68 -40.66
C THR A 378 5.60 -11.78 -40.41
N PRO A 379 4.40 -12.30 -40.17
CA PRO A 379 3.22 -11.48 -39.85
C PRO A 379 3.42 -10.56 -38.66
N GLU A 380 4.15 -11.03 -37.63
CA GLU A 380 4.49 -10.24 -36.44
C GLU A 380 5.49 -9.13 -36.79
N LEU A 381 6.51 -9.46 -37.58
CA LEU A 381 7.50 -8.50 -38.03
C LEU A 381 6.84 -7.39 -38.86
N HIS A 382 5.96 -7.76 -39.81
CA HIS A 382 5.21 -6.80 -40.63
C HIS A 382 4.34 -5.87 -39.76
N ARG A 383 3.57 -6.41 -38.81
CA ARG A 383 2.80 -5.61 -37.86
C ARG A 383 3.68 -4.63 -37.07
N THR A 384 4.84 -5.10 -36.60
CA THR A 384 5.77 -4.27 -35.84
C THR A 384 6.32 -3.13 -36.70
N ILE A 385 6.74 -3.42 -37.94
CA ILE A 385 7.24 -2.42 -38.88
C ILE A 385 6.14 -1.41 -39.23
N LYS A 386 4.93 -1.87 -39.47
CA LYS A 386 3.78 -1.00 -39.83
C LYS A 386 3.43 -0.04 -38.68
N ASN A 387 3.42 -0.54 -37.45
CA ASN A 387 3.01 0.24 -36.28
C ASN A 387 4.12 1.18 -35.76
N TYR A 388 5.38 0.74 -35.79
CA TYR A 388 6.47 1.44 -35.10
C TYR A 388 7.61 1.86 -36.03
N GLN A 389 7.61 1.44 -37.32
CA GLN A 389 8.69 1.69 -38.28
C GLN A 389 10.06 1.16 -37.81
N LEU A 390 10.06 0.11 -37.00
CA LEU A 390 11.24 -0.56 -36.48
C LEU A 390 10.98 -2.04 -36.26
N PHE A 391 12.05 -2.78 -36.02
CA PHE A 391 11.99 -4.12 -35.47
C PHE A 391 13.32 -4.47 -34.77
N MET A 392 13.31 -5.55 -34.00
CA MET A 392 14.51 -6.11 -33.35
C MET A 392 14.81 -7.50 -33.91
N ALA A 393 16.00 -7.68 -34.39
CA ALA A 393 16.48 -8.96 -34.90
C ALA A 393 18.01 -9.03 -34.82
N LYS A 394 18.57 -10.25 -34.63
CA LYS A 394 20.00 -10.48 -34.51
C LYS A 394 20.68 -9.61 -33.43
N GLU A 395 19.98 -9.48 -32.30
CA GLU A 395 20.42 -8.64 -31.17
C GLU A 395 20.71 -7.18 -31.55
N GLN A 396 19.96 -6.63 -32.49
CA GLN A 396 20.05 -5.24 -32.95
C GLN A 396 18.67 -4.63 -33.12
N ILE A 397 18.61 -3.31 -33.03
CA ILE A 397 17.44 -2.51 -33.34
C ILE A 397 17.56 -1.96 -34.76
N TRP A 398 16.61 -2.26 -35.59
CA TRP A 398 16.55 -1.85 -36.99
C TRP A 398 15.43 -0.81 -37.18
N ILE A 399 15.79 0.33 -37.73
CA ILE A 399 14.86 1.43 -37.99
C ILE A 399 14.65 1.61 -39.49
N ARG A 400 13.41 1.75 -39.90
CA ARG A 400 13.02 2.08 -41.27
C ARG A 400 13.58 3.45 -41.65
N LYS A 401 14.21 3.52 -42.82
CA LYS A 401 14.73 4.73 -43.49
C LYS A 401 14.10 4.91 -44.85
N GLY A 402 14.03 6.13 -45.33
CA GLY A 402 13.36 6.50 -46.57
C GLY A 402 11.89 6.94 -46.39
N GLU A 403 11.44 7.82 -47.23
CA GLU A 403 10.05 8.34 -47.23
C GLU A 403 9.15 7.61 -48.22
N GLU A 404 9.75 6.93 -49.21
CA GLU A 404 9.09 6.19 -50.26
C GLU A 404 9.61 4.74 -50.37
N PRO A 405 8.78 3.78 -50.82
CA PRO A 405 9.20 2.41 -51.06
C PRO A 405 10.23 2.30 -52.21
N PRO A 406 11.12 1.27 -52.20
CA PRO A 406 11.26 0.27 -51.12
C PRO A 406 11.94 0.85 -49.87
N TYR A 407 11.33 0.62 -48.75
CA TYR A 407 11.90 1.05 -47.44
C TYR A 407 13.04 0.16 -47.03
N VAL A 408 14.18 0.76 -46.76
CA VAL A 408 15.38 0.10 -46.25
C VAL A 408 15.49 0.22 -44.74
N PHE A 409 16.21 -0.69 -44.10
CA PHE A 409 16.41 -0.66 -42.64
C PHE A 409 17.89 -0.44 -42.30
N LYS A 410 18.13 0.42 -41.32
CA LYS A 410 19.44 0.68 -40.75
C LYS A 410 19.48 0.23 -39.29
N SER A 411 20.51 -0.55 -38.92
CA SER A 411 20.77 -0.82 -37.51
C SER A 411 21.22 0.44 -36.79
N VAL A 412 20.59 0.69 -35.61
CA VAL A 412 20.88 1.86 -34.77
C VAL A 412 21.42 1.46 -33.40
N SER A 413 21.66 0.17 -33.19
CA SER A 413 22.29 -0.34 -31.98
C SER A 413 23.08 -1.61 -32.26
N ASN A 414 24.03 -1.94 -31.37
CA ASN A 414 24.67 -3.27 -31.33
C ASN A 414 24.01 -4.18 -30.26
N PHE A 415 22.81 -3.87 -29.83
CA PHE A 415 22.03 -4.62 -28.84
C PHE A 415 20.52 -4.57 -29.14
N SER A 416 19.81 -5.59 -28.68
CA SER A 416 18.35 -5.60 -28.51
C SER A 416 18.00 -5.21 -27.07
N ILE A 417 16.78 -4.69 -26.88
CA ILE A 417 16.30 -4.22 -25.58
C ILE A 417 14.86 -4.67 -25.35
N ASP A 418 14.55 -5.04 -24.12
CA ASP A 418 13.19 -5.27 -23.66
C ASP A 418 12.97 -4.64 -22.28
N ILE A 419 11.73 -4.20 -22.00
CA ILE A 419 11.30 -3.77 -20.68
C ILE A 419 10.52 -4.92 -20.05
N ILE A 420 11.19 -5.64 -19.15
CA ILE A 420 10.59 -6.79 -18.44
C ILE A 420 9.38 -6.32 -17.64
N GLN A 421 9.52 -5.18 -16.95
CA GLN A 421 8.43 -4.62 -16.16
C GLN A 421 8.63 -3.14 -15.87
N HIS A 422 7.55 -2.37 -15.95
CA HIS A 422 7.47 -1.03 -15.36
C HIS A 422 6.98 -1.14 -13.92
N MET A 423 7.78 -0.65 -12.98
CA MET A 423 7.48 -0.63 -11.57
C MET A 423 6.80 0.69 -11.22
N GLN A 424 5.52 0.61 -10.90
CA GLN A 424 4.75 1.79 -10.45
C GLN A 424 5.21 2.18 -9.05
N ASP A 425 5.65 3.41 -8.93
CA ASP A 425 5.95 4.08 -7.67
C ASP A 425 5.56 5.55 -7.84
N GLU A 426 4.96 6.17 -6.83
CA GLU A 426 4.52 7.57 -6.93
C GLU A 426 5.69 8.55 -7.04
N LYS A 427 6.85 8.23 -6.48
CA LYS A 427 8.01 9.12 -6.40
C LYS A 427 9.18 8.69 -7.25
N PHE A 428 9.43 7.39 -7.30
CA PHE A 428 10.59 6.81 -7.96
C PHE A 428 10.18 5.67 -8.92
N PRO A 429 9.38 5.98 -9.95
CA PRO A 429 9.00 4.97 -10.91
C PRO A 429 10.25 4.45 -11.64
N MET A 430 10.39 3.14 -11.68
CA MET A 430 11.55 2.47 -12.27
C MET A 430 11.13 1.48 -13.36
N LYS A 431 12.06 1.10 -14.20
CA LYS A 431 11.89 0.04 -15.18
C LYS A 431 12.97 -1.02 -15.00
N LEU A 432 12.56 -2.27 -15.03
CA LEU A 432 13.47 -3.40 -15.15
C LEU A 432 13.69 -3.67 -16.64
N VAL A 433 14.93 -3.55 -17.07
CA VAL A 433 15.31 -3.59 -18.49
C VAL A 433 16.29 -4.76 -18.73
N SER A 434 16.08 -5.50 -19.80
CA SER A 434 17.05 -6.47 -20.34
C SER A 434 17.63 -5.92 -21.64
N ILE A 435 18.95 -5.96 -21.77
CA ILE A 435 19.67 -5.66 -23.01
C ILE A 435 20.58 -6.85 -23.36
N LYS A 436 20.63 -7.19 -24.63
CA LYS A 436 21.49 -8.26 -25.12
C LYS A 436 22.22 -7.80 -26.37
N ASN A 437 23.55 -7.88 -26.35
CA ASN A 437 24.36 -7.40 -27.48
C ASN A 437 24.63 -8.48 -28.51
N VAL A 438 25.15 -8.06 -29.68
CA VAL A 438 25.50 -8.95 -30.82
C VAL A 438 26.53 -10.04 -30.48
N HIS A 439 27.22 -9.94 -29.35
CA HIS A 439 28.18 -10.95 -28.87
C HIS A 439 27.50 -11.95 -27.89
N GLY A 440 26.19 -11.84 -27.70
CA GLY A 440 25.42 -12.71 -26.80
C GLY A 440 25.48 -12.32 -25.32
N HIS A 441 26.13 -11.22 -24.96
CA HIS A 441 26.19 -10.74 -23.58
C HIS A 441 24.84 -10.13 -23.22
N GLU A 442 24.20 -10.68 -22.21
CA GLU A 442 22.95 -10.18 -21.66
C GLU A 442 23.20 -9.44 -20.34
N LYS A 443 22.52 -8.33 -20.16
CA LYS A 443 22.50 -7.57 -18.92
C LYS A 443 21.09 -7.17 -18.56
N ILE A 444 20.71 -7.49 -17.32
CA ILE A 444 19.45 -7.02 -16.71
C ILE A 444 19.81 -5.98 -15.66
N PHE A 445 19.07 -4.89 -15.61
CA PHE A 445 19.27 -3.82 -14.63
C PHE A 445 18.01 -3.01 -14.43
N ASP A 446 17.91 -2.37 -13.28
CA ASP A 446 16.86 -1.40 -12.98
C ASP A 446 17.32 0.02 -13.34
N VAL A 447 16.41 0.80 -13.90
CA VAL A 447 16.68 2.17 -14.32
C VAL A 447 15.53 3.10 -13.94
N PRO A 448 15.81 4.32 -13.44
CA PRO A 448 14.76 5.32 -13.24
C PRO A 448 13.99 5.56 -14.53
N SER A 449 12.67 5.65 -14.43
CA SER A 449 11.81 5.81 -15.63
C SER A 449 12.16 7.06 -16.44
N GLU A 450 12.70 8.10 -15.80
CA GLU A 450 13.17 9.32 -16.44
C GLU A 450 14.33 9.09 -17.42
N HIS A 451 15.16 8.07 -17.20
CA HIS A 451 16.25 7.72 -18.12
C HIS A 451 15.75 7.20 -19.48
N MET A 452 14.48 6.81 -19.55
CA MET A 452 13.81 6.45 -20.80
C MET A 452 13.10 7.65 -21.47
N ASN A 453 13.29 8.89 -20.98
CA ASN A 453 12.60 10.06 -21.50
C ASN A 453 13.41 10.79 -22.57
N SER A 454 14.74 10.71 -22.54
CA SER A 454 15.62 11.33 -23.54
C SER A 454 16.63 10.34 -24.08
N GLN A 455 17.05 10.55 -25.34
CA GLN A 455 18.07 9.73 -26.00
C GLN A 455 19.38 9.71 -25.22
N GLN A 456 19.84 10.87 -24.74
CA GLN A 456 21.12 10.99 -24.02
C GLN A 456 21.09 10.24 -22.69
N GLN A 457 20.00 10.34 -21.92
CA GLN A 457 19.86 9.61 -20.66
C GLN A 457 19.80 8.09 -20.92
N PHE A 458 19.11 7.68 -21.98
CA PHE A 458 19.05 6.30 -22.41
C PHE A 458 20.42 5.76 -22.80
N ASP A 459 21.16 6.50 -23.64
CA ASP A 459 22.51 6.11 -24.07
C ASP A 459 23.46 5.99 -22.87
N ASN A 460 23.44 6.95 -21.94
CA ASN A 460 24.19 6.89 -20.71
C ASN A 460 23.83 5.66 -19.86
N ALA A 461 22.53 5.32 -19.78
CA ALA A 461 22.06 4.19 -18.99
C ALA A 461 22.54 2.85 -19.56
N VAL A 462 22.50 2.67 -20.87
CA VAL A 462 22.94 1.39 -21.49
C VAL A 462 24.46 1.28 -21.56
N THR A 463 25.18 2.35 -21.88
CA THR A 463 26.65 2.33 -21.97
C THR A 463 27.33 2.16 -20.62
N ALA A 464 26.70 2.56 -19.52
CA ALA A 464 27.17 2.30 -18.16
C ALA A 464 27.36 0.79 -17.86
N HIS A 465 26.73 -0.08 -18.62
CA HIS A 465 26.78 -1.54 -18.43
C HIS A 465 27.76 -2.27 -19.36
N GLY A 466 28.51 -1.54 -20.20
CA GLY A 466 29.55 -2.12 -21.07
C GLY A 466 29.37 -1.77 -22.54
N ASN A 467 29.72 -2.71 -23.43
CA ASN A 467 29.65 -2.51 -24.87
C ASN A 467 28.22 -2.62 -25.40
N TYR A 468 27.42 -1.60 -25.10
CA TYR A 468 26.06 -1.41 -25.59
C TYR A 468 25.96 0.00 -26.19
N LEU A 469 26.02 0.09 -27.52
CA LEU A 469 26.11 1.35 -28.26
C LEU A 469 24.78 1.63 -28.95
N PHE A 470 24.25 2.80 -28.74
CA PHE A 470 23.09 3.32 -29.45
C PHE A 470 23.53 4.47 -30.38
N THR A 471 23.31 4.33 -31.68
CA THR A 471 23.72 5.28 -32.72
C THR A 471 22.53 5.94 -33.41
N GLY A 472 21.33 5.71 -32.93
CA GLY A 472 20.08 6.26 -33.46
C GLY A 472 19.95 7.74 -33.19
N SER A 473 19.13 8.41 -34.00
CA SER A 473 18.74 9.82 -33.80
C SER A 473 17.64 9.93 -32.74
N ARG A 474 17.33 11.16 -32.31
CA ARG A 474 16.21 11.43 -31.39
C ARG A 474 14.84 10.92 -31.91
N PRO A 475 14.46 11.09 -33.21
CA PRO A 475 13.28 10.46 -33.76
C PRO A 475 13.31 8.91 -33.73
N ASP A 476 14.48 8.31 -33.96
CA ASP A 476 14.63 6.86 -33.87
C ASP A 476 14.38 6.37 -32.43
N PHE A 477 14.90 7.08 -31.44
CA PHE A 477 14.67 6.80 -30.03
C PHE A 477 13.18 6.92 -29.65
N GLN A 478 12.45 7.90 -30.19
CA GLN A 478 11.02 8.04 -29.94
C GLN A 478 10.22 6.83 -30.45
N LYS A 479 10.59 6.28 -31.63
CA LYS A 479 9.99 5.05 -32.16
C LYS A 479 10.25 3.85 -31.25
N ILE A 480 11.49 3.70 -30.80
CA ILE A 480 11.88 2.63 -29.88
C ILE A 480 11.10 2.75 -28.56
N ARG A 481 10.98 3.94 -28.01
CA ARG A 481 10.20 4.19 -26.79
C ARG A 481 8.73 3.84 -26.95
N ALA A 482 8.10 4.22 -28.06
CA ALA A 482 6.72 3.88 -28.34
C ALA A 482 6.53 2.36 -28.41
N PHE A 483 7.41 1.66 -29.12
CA PHE A 483 7.39 0.20 -29.24
C PHE A 483 7.54 -0.50 -27.87
N LEU A 484 8.51 -0.06 -27.06
CA LEU A 484 8.76 -0.65 -25.75
C LEU A 484 7.61 -0.38 -24.77
N PHE A 485 7.04 0.83 -24.80
CA PHE A 485 6.01 1.23 -23.84
C PHE A 485 4.65 0.56 -24.12
N ASP A 486 4.35 0.27 -25.38
CA ASP A 486 3.12 -0.46 -25.73
C ASP A 486 3.18 -1.95 -25.29
N ARG A 487 4.38 -2.50 -25.18
CA ARG A 487 4.60 -3.92 -24.84
C ARG A 487 4.93 -4.16 -23.36
N MET A 488 5.33 -3.12 -22.64
CA MET A 488 5.79 -3.31 -21.25
C MET A 488 4.66 -3.70 -20.31
N GLY A 489 4.91 -4.72 -19.50
CA GLY A 489 4.08 -5.05 -18.36
C GLY A 489 4.17 -3.98 -17.27
N THR A 490 3.05 -3.70 -16.61
CA THR A 490 3.02 -2.80 -15.47
C THR A 490 2.82 -3.62 -14.21
N GLY A 491 3.62 -3.36 -13.19
CA GLY A 491 3.54 -4.05 -11.92
C GLY A 491 3.79 -3.13 -10.74
N ARG A 492 3.49 -3.63 -9.56
CA ARG A 492 3.74 -2.93 -8.30
C ARG A 492 5.04 -3.41 -7.69
N LYS A 493 5.83 -2.48 -7.19
CA LYS A 493 7.03 -2.78 -6.42
C LYS A 493 6.66 -3.11 -4.98
N ILE A 494 7.26 -4.16 -4.43
CA ILE A 494 7.18 -4.50 -3.02
C ILE A 494 8.43 -3.97 -2.34
N ASP A 495 8.31 -2.84 -1.66
CA ASP A 495 9.39 -2.23 -0.89
C ASP A 495 9.49 -2.79 0.53
N VAL A 496 8.43 -3.38 1.03
CA VAL A 496 8.29 -3.88 2.40
C VAL A 496 7.96 -5.36 2.35
N LEU A 497 8.84 -6.23 2.86
CA LEU A 497 8.57 -7.67 2.95
C LEU A 497 7.69 -7.99 4.17
N GLY A 498 7.06 -9.16 4.15
CA GLY A 498 6.10 -9.62 5.15
C GLY A 498 4.66 -9.49 4.68
N TRP A 499 3.74 -9.22 5.59
CA TRP A 499 2.32 -9.14 5.24
C TRP A 499 2.00 -7.96 4.34
N GLN A 500 1.28 -8.22 3.24
CA GLN A 500 0.84 -7.23 2.27
C GLN A 500 -0.67 -6.95 2.40
N PRO A 501 -1.10 -5.69 2.20
CA PRO A 501 -2.53 -5.33 2.21
C PRO A 501 -3.38 -6.11 1.20
N GLU A 502 -2.77 -6.57 0.12
CA GLU A 502 -3.39 -7.36 -0.94
C GLU A 502 -3.77 -8.78 -0.51
N GLY A 503 -3.33 -9.23 0.67
CA GLY A 503 -3.76 -10.50 1.25
C GLY A 503 -2.77 -11.65 1.06
N PHE A 504 -1.50 -11.38 0.89
CA PHE A 504 -0.44 -12.38 0.86
C PHE A 504 0.75 -11.98 1.73
N TRP A 505 1.62 -12.94 2.02
CA TRP A 505 2.90 -12.72 2.69
C TRP A 505 4.05 -12.82 1.69
N ALA A 506 4.90 -11.80 1.63
CA ALA A 506 6.07 -11.76 0.77
C ALA A 506 7.34 -12.14 1.53
N TRP A 507 7.91 -13.29 1.22
CA TRP A 507 9.29 -13.65 1.52
C TRP A 507 10.20 -13.13 0.42
N ASN A 508 11.50 -13.17 0.61
CA ASN A 508 12.45 -12.88 -0.45
C ASN A 508 12.48 -13.97 -1.56
N ASN A 509 12.14 -15.20 -1.23
CA ASN A 509 12.22 -16.35 -2.14
C ASN A 509 10.87 -16.93 -2.57
N LYS A 510 9.77 -16.55 -1.94
CA LYS A 510 8.43 -17.04 -2.31
C LYS A 510 7.32 -16.13 -1.77
N ILE A 511 6.10 -16.36 -2.23
CA ILE A 511 4.88 -15.68 -1.77
C ILE A 511 3.94 -16.72 -1.17
N THR A 512 3.51 -16.48 0.07
CA THR A 512 2.56 -17.34 0.77
C THR A 512 1.18 -16.71 0.81
N ILE A 513 0.18 -17.44 0.34
CA ILE A 513 -1.21 -17.02 0.31
C ILE A 513 -1.97 -17.89 1.32
N PRO A 514 -2.63 -17.30 2.33
CA PRO A 514 -3.36 -18.08 3.32
C PRO A 514 -4.33 -19.08 2.70
N GLY A 515 -4.17 -20.37 3.02
CA GLY A 515 -5.04 -21.45 2.54
C GLY A 515 -4.95 -21.78 1.05
N LYS A 516 -3.94 -21.26 0.34
CA LYS A 516 -3.68 -21.54 -1.09
C LYS A 516 -2.23 -22.00 -1.31
N THR A 517 -1.97 -22.54 -2.51
CA THR A 517 -0.60 -22.86 -2.93
C THR A 517 0.24 -21.60 -3.00
N SER A 518 1.46 -21.66 -2.50
CA SER A 518 2.43 -20.57 -2.61
C SER A 518 2.84 -20.31 -4.05
N ILE A 519 3.29 -19.08 -4.33
CA ILE A 519 3.78 -18.65 -5.64
C ILE A 519 5.31 -18.48 -5.54
N ASP A 520 6.03 -19.06 -6.49
CA ASP A 520 7.46 -18.83 -6.64
C ASP A 520 7.74 -17.45 -7.25
N ILE A 521 8.80 -16.81 -6.79
CA ILE A 521 9.32 -15.59 -7.39
C ILE A 521 10.34 -15.98 -8.45
N ASP A 522 10.23 -15.43 -9.66
CA ASP A 522 11.18 -15.71 -10.72
C ASP A 522 12.58 -15.10 -10.44
N GLU A 523 13.58 -15.47 -11.26
CA GLU A 523 14.96 -14.99 -11.11
C GLU A 523 15.14 -13.47 -11.28
N ASN A 524 14.15 -12.79 -11.85
CA ASN A 524 14.10 -11.34 -11.99
C ASN A 524 13.36 -10.66 -10.83
N GLY A 525 12.91 -11.42 -9.83
CA GLY A 525 12.15 -10.91 -8.70
C GLY A 525 10.68 -10.63 -9.00
N VAL A 526 10.15 -11.15 -10.09
CA VAL A 526 8.77 -10.92 -10.55
C VAL A 526 7.89 -12.12 -10.23
N PHE A 527 6.65 -11.86 -9.82
CA PHE A 527 5.60 -12.85 -9.68
C PHE A 527 4.23 -12.25 -10.02
N LYS A 528 3.25 -13.11 -10.26
CA LYS A 528 1.85 -12.71 -10.49
C LYS A 528 0.97 -13.20 -9.36
N PHE A 529 0.17 -12.30 -8.82
CA PHE A 529 -0.88 -12.62 -7.86
C PHE A 529 -2.20 -12.04 -8.38
N GLU A 530 -3.20 -12.90 -8.54
CA GLU A 530 -4.42 -12.58 -9.27
C GLU A 530 -4.10 -12.04 -10.66
N ASN A 531 -4.53 -10.84 -11.01
CA ASN A 531 -4.25 -10.22 -12.31
C ASN A 531 -3.17 -9.12 -12.26
N THR A 532 -2.44 -9.04 -11.15
CA THR A 532 -1.43 -8.00 -10.95
C THR A 532 -0.03 -8.62 -10.90
N SER A 533 0.88 -8.03 -11.64
CA SER A 533 2.31 -8.37 -11.56
C SER A 533 2.95 -7.59 -10.40
N TYR A 534 3.85 -8.23 -9.67
CA TYR A 534 4.60 -7.64 -8.56
C TYR A 534 6.09 -7.86 -8.75
N TYR A 535 6.88 -6.97 -8.18
CA TYR A 535 8.33 -7.03 -8.22
C TYR A 535 8.92 -6.92 -6.82
N VAL A 536 9.73 -7.89 -6.43
CA VAL A 536 10.51 -7.93 -5.19
C VAL A 536 11.97 -7.64 -5.52
N PRO A 537 12.48 -6.41 -5.32
CA PRO A 537 13.84 -6.05 -5.71
C PRO A 537 14.92 -6.91 -5.07
N SER A 538 14.74 -7.26 -3.79
CA SER A 538 15.72 -8.07 -3.04
C SER A 538 15.87 -9.49 -3.58
N ALA A 539 14.86 -10.02 -4.29
CA ALA A 539 14.88 -11.35 -4.93
C ALA A 539 15.55 -11.34 -6.31
N ASN A 540 15.77 -10.18 -6.92
CA ASN A 540 16.30 -10.09 -8.27
C ASN A 540 17.76 -10.50 -8.33
N ARG A 541 18.11 -11.40 -9.27
CA ARG A 541 19.47 -11.90 -9.50
C ARG A 541 20.51 -10.81 -9.77
N ILE A 542 20.11 -9.62 -10.26
CA ILE A 542 21.04 -8.52 -10.51
C ILE A 542 21.74 -8.03 -9.25
N TYR A 543 21.12 -8.26 -8.08
CA TYR A 543 21.67 -7.88 -6.78
C TYR A 543 22.33 -9.05 -6.03
N SER A 544 22.38 -10.26 -6.60
CA SER A 544 22.97 -11.44 -5.95
C SER A 544 24.44 -11.23 -5.57
N ASN A 545 25.20 -10.55 -6.43
CA ASN A 545 26.62 -10.27 -6.23
C ASN A 545 26.92 -9.03 -5.37
N ASN A 546 25.88 -8.30 -4.91
CA ASN A 546 26.04 -7.17 -4.01
C ASN A 546 25.42 -7.53 -2.64
N PRO A 547 26.22 -8.00 -1.67
CA PRO A 547 25.71 -8.45 -0.38
C PRO A 547 25.08 -7.31 0.45
N PHE A 548 25.49 -6.06 0.22
CA PHE A 548 25.04 -4.91 1.00
C PHE A 548 23.72 -4.32 0.50
N LYS A 549 23.40 -4.50 -0.81
CA LYS A 549 22.13 -4.00 -1.34
C LYS A 549 20.98 -4.94 -0.94
N TYR A 550 19.96 -4.41 -0.27
CA TYR A 550 18.84 -5.15 0.30
C TYR A 550 19.26 -6.24 1.31
N GLU A 551 20.34 -6.02 2.07
CA GLU A 551 20.91 -7.02 2.98
C GLU A 551 19.85 -7.60 3.93
N GLY A 552 19.08 -6.75 4.61
CA GLY A 552 18.05 -7.19 5.54
C GLY A 552 16.94 -8.00 4.86
N GLN A 553 16.48 -7.54 3.70
CA GLN A 553 15.41 -8.22 2.95
C GLN A 553 15.87 -9.56 2.36
N LYS A 554 17.13 -9.68 1.93
CA LYS A 554 17.71 -10.95 1.45
C LYS A 554 17.74 -12.03 2.51
N LYS A 555 17.89 -11.65 3.78
CA LYS A 555 17.87 -12.57 4.93
C LYS A 555 16.46 -13.09 5.26
N MET A 556 15.41 -12.43 4.77
CA MET A 556 14.02 -12.81 4.98
C MET A 556 13.57 -13.89 4.01
N MET A 557 14.03 -15.09 4.19
CA MET A 557 13.75 -16.25 3.36
C MET A 557 12.91 -17.29 4.11
N CYS A 558 11.97 -17.92 3.42
CA CYS A 558 11.28 -19.10 3.94
C CYS A 558 12.19 -20.31 3.76
N ILE A 559 12.61 -20.91 4.87
CA ILE A 559 13.50 -22.07 4.91
C ILE A 559 12.87 -23.13 5.77
N GLN A 560 12.77 -24.34 5.24
CA GLN A 560 12.22 -25.50 5.95
C GLN A 560 13.33 -26.26 6.67
N PRO A 561 13.22 -26.47 7.99
CA PRO A 561 14.17 -27.27 8.76
C PRO A 561 13.84 -28.77 8.69
N ASP A 562 14.77 -29.59 9.17
CA ASP A 562 14.60 -31.06 9.34
C ASP A 562 13.84 -31.44 10.63
N PHE A 563 13.45 -30.46 11.44
CA PHE A 563 12.73 -30.66 12.70
C PHE A 563 11.39 -29.90 12.68
N ASN A 564 10.45 -30.32 13.53
CA ASN A 564 9.15 -29.65 13.64
C ASN A 564 9.14 -28.58 14.77
N PHE A 565 8.07 -27.75 14.78
CA PHE A 565 7.88 -26.70 15.76
C PHE A 565 7.94 -27.19 17.20
N GLY A 566 7.34 -28.35 17.53
CA GLY A 566 7.33 -28.91 18.89
C GLY A 566 8.73 -29.29 19.39
N GLN A 567 9.55 -29.87 18.51
CA GLN A 567 10.95 -30.21 18.81
C GLN A 567 11.77 -28.94 19.09
N TYR A 568 11.64 -27.91 18.23
CA TYR A 568 12.32 -26.64 18.40
C TYR A 568 11.91 -25.92 19.68
N SER A 569 10.62 -25.76 19.89
CA SER A 569 10.09 -25.03 21.06
C SER A 569 10.45 -25.70 22.39
N LEU A 570 10.50 -27.06 22.41
CA LEU A 570 10.97 -27.80 23.57
C LEU A 570 12.45 -27.55 23.83
N GLN A 571 13.30 -27.56 22.79
CA GLN A 571 14.73 -27.30 22.95
C GLN A 571 14.99 -25.85 23.39
N LEU A 572 14.23 -24.88 22.85
CA LEU A 572 14.29 -23.49 23.28
C LEU A 572 13.96 -23.35 24.79
N LYS A 573 12.93 -24.05 25.27
CA LYS A 573 12.56 -24.07 26.69
C LYS A 573 13.65 -24.68 27.59
N LYS A 574 14.34 -25.72 27.10
CA LYS A 574 15.46 -26.31 27.89
C LYS A 574 16.62 -25.32 28.07
N VAL A 575 16.88 -24.45 27.12
CA VAL A 575 17.97 -23.47 27.18
C VAL A 575 17.53 -22.19 27.89
N HIS A 576 16.43 -21.59 27.47
CA HIS A 576 15.99 -20.27 27.95
C HIS A 576 14.88 -20.34 29.02
N ARG A 577 14.52 -21.55 29.46
CA ARG A 577 13.55 -21.81 30.55
C ARG A 577 12.23 -21.01 30.31
N GLU A 578 11.76 -20.32 31.37
CA GLU A 578 10.52 -19.52 31.33
C GLU A 578 10.58 -18.34 30.39
N HIS A 579 11.75 -17.74 30.10
CA HIS A 579 11.88 -16.64 29.15
C HIS A 579 11.49 -17.05 27.72
N SER A 580 11.62 -18.35 27.39
CA SER A 580 11.16 -18.90 26.12
C SER A 580 9.65 -18.78 25.90
N ILE A 581 8.85 -18.75 26.98
CA ILE A 581 7.38 -18.60 26.92
C ILE A 581 7.03 -17.29 26.24
N THR A 582 7.61 -16.19 26.73
CA THR A 582 7.39 -14.85 26.19
C THR A 582 7.89 -14.74 24.76
N ALA A 583 9.10 -15.21 24.47
CA ALA A 583 9.70 -15.12 23.15
C ALA A 583 8.91 -15.91 22.09
N LEU A 584 8.49 -17.15 22.40
CA LEU A 584 7.66 -17.95 21.49
C LEU A 584 6.31 -17.29 21.21
N LEU A 585 5.59 -16.87 22.25
CA LEU A 585 4.29 -16.26 22.06
C LEU A 585 4.38 -14.90 21.36
N PHE A 586 5.45 -14.15 21.58
CA PHE A 586 5.73 -12.93 20.85
C PHE A 586 6.00 -13.20 19.37
N ALA A 587 6.81 -14.23 19.06
CA ALA A 587 7.07 -14.65 17.68
C ALA A 587 5.80 -15.15 16.99
N LEU A 588 4.94 -15.91 17.69
CA LEU A 588 3.65 -16.39 17.16
C LEU A 588 2.62 -15.26 16.94
N ALA A 589 2.64 -14.21 17.77
CA ALA A 589 1.74 -13.06 17.63
C ALA A 589 2.13 -12.13 16.49
N THR A 590 3.44 -12.01 16.24
CA THR A 590 4.00 -11.04 15.28
C THR A 590 3.46 -11.16 13.85
N PRO A 591 3.29 -12.32 13.21
CA PRO A 591 2.71 -12.44 11.86
C PRO A 591 1.30 -11.85 11.74
N PHE A 592 0.61 -11.67 12.85
CA PHE A 592 -0.76 -11.19 12.95
C PHE A 592 -0.87 -9.81 13.61
N GLN A 593 0.24 -9.10 13.76
CA GLN A 593 0.24 -7.83 14.51
C GLN A 593 -0.68 -6.77 13.89
N ASP A 594 -0.88 -6.75 12.57
CA ASP A 594 -1.84 -5.86 11.91
C ASP A 594 -3.28 -6.13 12.37
N ILE A 595 -3.64 -7.40 12.60
CA ILE A 595 -4.94 -7.78 13.18
C ILE A 595 -5.03 -7.29 14.62
N VAL A 596 -3.96 -7.47 15.40
CA VAL A 596 -3.90 -6.98 16.78
C VAL A 596 -4.07 -5.47 16.82
N VAL A 597 -3.29 -4.74 16.05
CA VAL A 597 -3.33 -3.26 15.97
C VAL A 597 -4.69 -2.74 15.48
N ASN A 598 -5.32 -3.41 14.54
CA ASN A 598 -6.65 -3.04 14.07
C ASN A 598 -7.70 -3.14 15.20
N ASN A 599 -7.55 -4.10 16.12
CA ASN A 599 -8.47 -4.31 17.24
C ASN A 599 -8.18 -3.42 18.46
N ILE A 600 -6.89 -3.24 18.84
CA ILE A 600 -6.52 -2.59 20.11
C ILE A 600 -5.61 -1.36 19.95
N LYS A 601 -5.26 -0.99 18.70
CA LYS A 601 -4.49 0.21 18.30
C LYS A 601 -3.03 0.27 18.71
N ASN A 602 -2.49 -0.80 19.27
CA ASN A 602 -1.09 -0.92 19.66
C ASN A 602 -0.58 -2.36 19.52
N PHE A 603 0.74 -2.54 19.60
CA PHE A 603 1.38 -3.84 19.73
C PHE A 603 2.52 -3.70 20.74
N PRO A 604 2.68 -4.64 21.70
CA PRO A 604 3.70 -4.54 22.73
C PRO A 604 5.12 -4.56 22.17
N LEU A 605 6.05 -3.89 22.86
CA LEU A 605 7.47 -4.04 22.64
C LEU A 605 7.99 -5.13 23.59
N MET A 606 8.91 -5.97 23.14
CA MET A 606 9.58 -6.94 24.01
C MET A 606 10.93 -6.36 24.44
N PHE A 607 11.20 -6.32 25.75
CA PHE A 607 12.43 -5.78 26.29
C PHE A 607 13.18 -6.86 27.09
N LEU A 608 14.38 -7.23 26.63
CA LEU A 608 15.27 -8.19 27.26
C LEU A 608 16.39 -7.43 27.93
N SER A 609 16.41 -7.39 29.25
CA SER A 609 17.51 -6.79 30.01
C SER A 609 18.27 -7.82 30.86
N GLY A 610 19.49 -7.49 31.22
CA GLY A 610 20.32 -8.32 32.06
C GLY A 610 21.81 -8.11 31.82
N PRO A 611 22.68 -8.62 32.72
CA PRO A 611 24.12 -8.53 32.55
C PRO A 611 24.64 -9.11 31.23
N PRO A 612 25.87 -8.79 30.84
CA PRO A 612 26.48 -9.47 29.67
C PRO A 612 26.49 -10.99 29.84
N SER A 613 26.42 -11.71 28.72
CA SER A 613 26.48 -13.19 28.65
C SER A 613 25.27 -13.92 29.29
N THR A 614 24.11 -13.28 29.40
CA THR A 614 22.86 -13.91 29.88
C THR A 614 22.03 -14.58 28.80
N GLY A 615 22.47 -14.51 27.51
CA GLY A 615 21.74 -15.11 26.37
C GLY A 615 20.60 -14.28 25.81
N LYS A 616 20.45 -12.99 26.17
CA LYS A 616 19.40 -12.10 25.68
C LYS A 616 19.41 -11.91 24.18
N ASP A 617 20.59 -11.68 23.58
CA ASP A 617 20.74 -11.51 22.14
C ASP A 617 20.46 -12.81 21.38
N GLN A 618 20.81 -13.97 22.00
CA GLN A 618 20.47 -15.27 21.43
C GLN A 618 18.96 -15.53 21.46
N LEU A 619 18.29 -15.22 22.57
CA LEU A 619 16.83 -15.37 22.66
C LEU A 619 16.12 -14.46 21.63
N ALA A 620 16.61 -13.23 21.44
CA ALA A 620 16.13 -12.34 20.40
C ALA A 620 16.36 -12.92 19.00
N ALA A 621 17.55 -13.48 18.72
CA ALA A 621 17.86 -14.15 17.46
C ALA A 621 16.98 -15.39 17.23
N CYS A 622 16.68 -16.17 18.29
CA CYS A 622 15.72 -17.27 18.20
C CYS A 622 14.31 -16.80 17.83
N ALA A 623 13.86 -15.67 18.33
CA ALA A 623 12.57 -15.10 17.90
C ALA A 623 12.61 -14.58 16.46
N GLN A 624 13.71 -13.99 16.02
CA GLN A 624 13.90 -13.54 14.62
C GLN A 624 13.98 -14.70 13.63
N GLY A 625 14.54 -15.85 14.03
CA GLY A 625 14.66 -17.05 13.18
C GLY A 625 13.33 -17.55 12.61
N PHE A 626 12.21 -17.19 13.21
CA PHE A 626 10.87 -17.41 12.65
C PHE A 626 10.61 -16.62 11.36
N PHE A 627 11.42 -15.61 11.05
CA PHE A 627 11.22 -14.72 9.89
C PHE A 627 12.38 -14.79 8.88
N GLY A 628 13.31 -15.71 9.03
CA GLY A 628 14.46 -15.90 8.16
C GLY A 628 15.77 -15.95 8.94
N VAL A 629 16.84 -15.51 8.28
CA VAL A 629 18.16 -15.42 8.92
C VAL A 629 18.15 -14.29 9.95
N PRO A 630 18.45 -14.55 11.21
CA PRO A 630 18.50 -13.50 12.22
C PRO A 630 19.46 -12.38 11.82
N GLN A 631 19.02 -11.14 12.01
CA GLN A 631 19.80 -9.96 11.68
C GLN A 631 20.51 -9.44 12.92
N THR A 632 21.70 -8.88 12.72
CA THR A 632 22.39 -8.16 13.80
C THR A 632 21.48 -7.02 14.28
N GLY A 633 21.33 -6.88 15.60
CA GLY A 633 20.51 -5.82 16.18
C GLY A 633 20.98 -4.44 15.73
N ILE A 634 20.02 -3.57 15.45
CA ILE A 634 20.30 -2.17 15.10
C ILE A 634 20.87 -1.50 16.34
N GLY A 635 22.15 -1.08 16.28
CA GLY A 635 22.83 -0.42 17.39
C GLY A 635 22.20 0.95 17.68
N LEU A 636 21.83 1.15 18.94
CA LEU A 636 21.25 2.41 19.45
C LEU A 636 22.30 3.37 19.99
N ALA A 637 23.58 2.94 20.07
CA ALA A 637 24.66 3.76 20.56
C ALA A 637 24.85 5.02 19.70
N SER A 638 24.96 6.17 20.33
CA SER A 638 25.16 7.46 19.67
C SER A 638 26.42 7.45 18.79
N GLY A 639 26.28 7.80 17.51
CA GLY A 639 27.36 7.88 16.55
C GLY A 639 27.51 6.71 15.58
N VAL A 640 26.80 5.59 15.78
CA VAL A 640 26.85 4.42 14.87
C VAL A 640 25.84 4.54 13.73
N SER A 641 24.62 4.97 14.02
CA SER A 641 23.60 5.22 13.01
C SER A 641 22.73 6.42 13.35
N THR A 642 22.23 7.09 12.30
CA THR A 642 21.29 8.20 12.51
C THR A 642 19.88 7.65 12.78
N ALA A 643 19.05 8.36 13.56
CA ALA A 643 17.66 7.98 13.81
C ALA A 643 16.87 7.76 12.50
N LYS A 644 17.20 8.52 11.42
CA LYS A 644 16.61 8.32 10.10
C LYS A 644 17.01 6.98 9.46
N ALA A 645 18.23 6.52 9.64
CA ALA A 645 18.71 5.25 9.15
C ALA A 645 18.02 4.10 9.89
N GLN A 646 17.95 4.18 11.23
CA GLN A 646 17.25 3.20 12.07
C GLN A 646 15.78 3.05 11.66
N VAL A 647 15.05 4.16 11.47
CA VAL A 647 13.64 4.11 11.01
C VAL A 647 13.52 3.45 9.63
N ARG A 648 14.46 3.69 8.71
CA ARG A 648 14.44 3.05 7.39
C ARG A 648 14.66 1.54 7.46
N GLU A 649 15.44 1.05 8.40
CA GLU A 649 15.64 -0.38 8.59
C GLU A 649 14.37 -1.05 9.08
N PHE A 650 13.63 -0.44 10.01
CA PHE A 650 12.32 -0.93 10.46
C PHE A 650 11.26 -0.90 9.36
N ALA A 651 11.28 0.13 8.52
CA ALA A 651 10.29 0.34 7.48
C ALA A 651 10.40 -0.66 6.30
N GLN A 652 11.45 -1.48 6.25
CA GLN A 652 11.60 -2.52 5.23
C GLN A 652 10.70 -3.74 5.45
N PHE A 653 10.04 -3.86 6.60
CA PHE A 653 9.34 -5.06 7.01
C PHE A 653 7.96 -4.80 7.58
N SER A 654 7.04 -5.73 7.33
CA SER A 654 5.69 -5.74 7.88
C SER A 654 5.43 -7.05 8.62
N ASN A 655 4.97 -6.97 9.86
CA ASN A 655 4.64 -8.13 10.70
C ASN A 655 5.84 -9.06 10.99
N ILE A 656 7.03 -8.48 11.11
CA ILE A 656 8.30 -9.18 11.34
C ILE A 656 8.99 -8.60 12.59
N ILE A 657 9.85 -9.37 13.22
CA ILE A 657 10.62 -8.94 14.39
C ILE A 657 11.90 -8.22 13.94
N ALA A 658 12.03 -6.97 14.33
CA ALA A 658 13.27 -6.21 14.26
C ALA A 658 13.90 -6.12 15.65
N GLN A 659 15.22 -6.24 15.74
CA GLN A 659 15.95 -6.13 17.02
C GLN A 659 16.66 -4.79 17.14
N LEU A 660 16.47 -4.13 18.28
CA LEU A 660 17.26 -3.00 18.73
C LEU A 660 18.24 -3.48 19.79
N SER A 661 19.51 -3.16 19.66
CA SER A 661 20.54 -3.53 20.62
C SER A 661 21.18 -2.31 21.27
N GLU A 662 21.72 -2.51 22.48
CA GLU A 662 22.45 -1.50 23.23
C GLU A 662 21.60 -0.26 23.59
N TYR A 663 20.36 -0.48 24.06
CA TYR A 663 19.60 0.60 24.68
C TYR A 663 20.39 1.20 25.85
N LYS A 664 20.45 2.53 25.93
CA LYS A 664 21.06 3.27 27.01
C LYS A 664 20.00 4.06 27.79
N ARG A 665 20.05 3.94 29.10
CA ARG A 665 19.20 4.67 30.03
C ARG A 665 19.41 6.19 29.88
N GLY A 666 18.32 6.95 29.92
CA GLY A 666 18.34 8.41 29.89
C GLY A 666 18.39 9.05 28.50
N ASP A 667 18.32 8.29 27.41
CA ASP A 667 18.16 8.84 26.07
C ASP A 667 16.68 9.16 25.78
N VAL A 668 16.28 10.41 26.04
CA VAL A 668 14.90 10.88 25.86
C VAL A 668 14.41 10.72 24.42
N ARG A 669 15.27 10.90 23.42
CA ARG A 669 14.89 10.76 22.00
C ARG A 669 14.59 9.31 21.67
N LEU A 670 15.37 8.40 22.21
CA LEU A 670 15.18 6.97 22.06
C LEU A 670 13.88 6.52 22.74
N ASP A 671 13.63 6.99 23.96
CA ASP A 671 12.39 6.70 24.68
C ASP A 671 11.14 7.18 23.92
N GLU A 672 11.19 8.39 23.35
CA GLU A 672 10.09 8.91 22.51
C GLU A 672 9.90 8.06 21.26
N MET A 673 10.99 7.68 20.58
CA MET A 673 10.92 6.81 19.41
C MET A 673 10.28 5.45 19.77
N LEU A 674 10.67 4.84 20.88
CA LEU A 674 10.11 3.56 21.33
C LEU A 674 8.62 3.68 21.68
N LYS A 675 8.20 4.80 22.27
CA LYS A 675 6.78 5.07 22.54
C LYS A 675 5.98 5.22 21.24
N ASP A 676 6.54 5.91 20.26
CA ASP A 676 5.90 6.06 18.95
C ASP A 676 5.81 4.70 18.19
N LEU A 677 6.81 3.82 18.35
CA LEU A 677 6.75 2.45 17.82
C LEU A 677 5.60 1.63 18.41
N TRP A 678 5.35 1.76 19.71
CA TRP A 678 4.23 1.08 20.37
C TRP A 678 2.87 1.63 19.89
N ASP A 679 2.75 2.96 19.77
CA ASP A 679 1.56 3.66 19.26
C ASP A 679 1.38 3.51 17.74
N ARG A 680 2.33 2.87 17.05
CA ARG A 680 2.37 2.74 15.58
C ARG A 680 2.37 4.09 14.85
N ARG A 681 2.91 5.10 15.49
CA ARG A 681 3.16 6.39 14.86
C ARG A 681 4.46 6.29 14.08
N GLY A 682 4.35 6.31 12.76
CA GLY A 682 5.52 6.34 11.90
C GLY A 682 6.25 7.68 11.96
N TYR A 683 7.42 7.72 11.38
CA TYR A 683 8.20 8.94 11.23
C TYR A 683 7.52 9.87 10.22
N LYS A 684 7.29 11.12 10.61
CA LYS A 684 6.76 12.17 9.72
C LYS A 684 7.91 12.98 9.14
N ARG A 685 7.89 13.17 7.83
CA ARG A 685 8.84 13.98 7.09
C ARG A 685 8.07 15.07 6.34
N GLY A 686 8.57 16.32 6.38
CA GLY A 686 8.05 17.37 5.49
C GLY A 686 8.26 16.96 4.03
N ASN A 687 7.22 17.11 3.21
CA ASN A 687 7.35 16.87 1.78
C ASN A 687 8.04 18.10 1.15
N ILE A 688 9.15 17.88 0.44
CA ILE A 688 9.93 18.94 -0.22
C ILE A 688 9.10 19.61 -1.33
N ASP A 689 8.15 18.87 -1.89
CA ASP A 689 7.34 19.32 -3.03
C ASP A 689 6.03 20.03 -2.62
N SER A 690 5.80 20.24 -1.30
CA SER A 690 4.56 20.86 -0.79
C SER A 690 4.82 21.64 0.48
N HIS A 691 4.36 22.90 0.53
CA HIS A 691 4.49 23.76 1.71
C HIS A 691 3.67 23.28 2.95
N VAL A 692 2.73 22.37 2.78
CA VAL A 692 1.85 21.86 3.85
C VAL A 692 1.79 20.34 3.91
N GLY A 693 2.46 19.64 3.00
CA GLY A 693 2.44 18.17 2.93
C GLY A 693 3.42 17.53 3.91
N THR A 694 2.96 16.60 4.71
CA THR A 694 3.80 15.69 5.49
C THR A 694 3.67 14.27 4.98
N GLU A 695 4.79 13.58 4.82
CA GLU A 695 4.85 12.17 4.49
C GLU A 695 5.05 11.36 5.77
N SER A 696 4.23 10.34 5.97
CA SER A 696 4.39 9.39 7.08
C SER A 696 5.00 8.10 6.55
N ILE A 697 6.11 7.67 7.13
CA ILE A 697 6.68 6.34 6.89
C ILE A 697 6.14 5.45 8.01
N PRO A 698 5.22 4.52 7.73
CA PRO A 698 4.67 3.64 8.75
C PRO A 698 5.74 2.64 9.18
N ILE A 699 5.76 2.31 10.47
CA ILE A 699 6.57 1.23 11.01
C ILE A 699 5.64 0.07 11.33
N LEU A 700 5.78 -1.00 10.55
CA LEU A 700 4.94 -2.18 10.62
C LEU A 700 5.63 -3.40 11.25
N SER A 701 6.89 -3.24 11.70
CA SER A 701 7.66 -4.27 12.39
C SER A 701 7.27 -4.37 13.86
N SER A 702 7.36 -5.58 14.44
CA SER A 702 7.44 -5.77 15.90
C SER A 702 8.88 -5.57 16.38
N VAL A 703 9.06 -5.16 17.62
CA VAL A 703 10.39 -4.78 18.11
C VAL A 703 10.77 -5.57 19.36
N ILE A 704 11.96 -6.17 19.33
CA ILE A 704 12.65 -6.72 20.50
C ILE A 704 13.82 -5.79 20.80
N ILE A 705 13.96 -5.39 22.05
CA ILE A 705 15.04 -4.54 22.55
C ILE A 705 15.92 -5.39 23.44
N THR A 706 17.24 -5.37 23.19
CA THR A 706 18.22 -6.03 24.07
C THR A 706 19.14 -4.98 24.70
N SER A 707 19.36 -5.07 26.03
CA SER A 707 20.19 -4.10 26.77
C SER A 707 20.76 -4.67 28.04
N ASN A 708 21.87 -4.09 28.45
CA ASN A 708 22.35 -4.26 29.83
C ASN A 708 21.62 -3.30 30.79
N ASP A 709 21.15 -2.17 30.26
CA ASP A 709 20.44 -1.14 31.03
C ASP A 709 18.92 -1.36 30.98
N PHE A 710 18.25 -0.79 31.97
CA PHE A 710 16.79 -0.83 32.06
C PHE A 710 16.22 0.60 31.98
N PRO A 711 15.11 0.83 31.25
CA PRO A 711 14.52 2.16 31.15
C PRO A 711 14.10 2.71 32.52
N ASP A 712 14.21 4.03 32.67
CA ASP A 712 13.70 4.78 33.81
C ASP A 712 12.42 5.58 33.49
N ASN A 713 11.99 5.58 32.23
CA ASN A 713 10.82 6.28 31.78
C ASN A 713 9.55 5.45 32.02
N ASP A 714 8.72 5.86 32.98
CA ASP A 714 7.45 5.21 33.33
C ASP A 714 6.53 4.98 32.13
N ALA A 715 6.47 5.95 31.24
CA ALA A 715 5.62 5.86 30.07
C ALA A 715 6.09 4.77 29.09
N LEU A 716 7.40 4.57 28.95
CA LEU A 716 7.99 3.49 28.16
C LEU A 716 7.79 2.14 28.85
N LEU A 717 8.04 2.07 30.15
CA LEU A 717 7.90 0.83 30.93
C LEU A 717 6.49 0.24 30.84
N THR A 718 5.45 1.08 30.78
CA THR A 718 4.08 0.57 30.60
C THR A 718 3.80 0.00 29.20
N ARG A 719 4.70 0.17 28.24
CA ARG A 719 4.56 -0.24 26.83
C ARG A 719 5.33 -1.51 26.47
N VAL A 720 6.17 -1.99 27.39
CA VAL A 720 7.02 -3.16 27.16
C VAL A 720 6.48 -4.41 27.84
N ILE A 721 6.78 -5.56 27.27
CA ILE A 721 6.80 -6.87 27.93
C ILE A 721 8.25 -7.10 28.33
N TRP A 722 8.50 -7.13 29.61
CA TRP A 722 9.87 -7.14 30.16
C TRP A 722 10.31 -8.52 30.65
N GLU A 723 11.48 -8.95 30.17
CA GLU A 723 12.19 -10.12 30.62
C GLU A 723 13.54 -9.72 31.25
N ASP A 724 13.72 -10.06 32.54
CA ASP A 724 14.95 -9.83 33.29
C ASP A 724 15.79 -11.11 33.27
N MET A 725 16.84 -11.12 32.47
CA MET A 725 17.66 -12.29 32.25
C MET A 725 18.89 -12.27 33.15
N ASN A 726 18.96 -13.23 34.06
CA ASN A 726 20.06 -13.35 35.01
C ASN A 726 21.12 -14.35 34.54
N VAL A 727 22.34 -14.20 35.06
CA VAL A 727 23.45 -15.13 34.82
C VAL A 727 23.05 -16.52 35.30
N GLN A 728 23.15 -17.50 34.44
CA GLN A 728 22.85 -18.89 34.72
C GLN A 728 24.13 -19.66 35.05
N ASN A 729 24.05 -20.60 35.98
CA ASN A 729 25.14 -21.54 36.21
C ASN A 729 25.17 -22.54 35.02
N PHE A 730 26.28 -22.60 34.33
CA PHE A 730 26.49 -23.50 33.20
C PHE A 730 26.84 -24.90 33.71
N THR A 731 25.87 -25.81 33.69
CA THR A 731 26.08 -27.24 33.88
C THR A 731 26.46 -27.88 32.53
N GLU A 732 27.09 -29.05 32.55
CA GLU A 732 27.39 -29.80 31.31
C GLU A 732 26.13 -30.07 30.48
N GLU A 733 25.02 -30.33 31.14
CA GLU A 733 23.72 -30.52 30.44
C GLU A 733 23.21 -29.22 29.79
N ALA A 734 23.39 -28.08 30.45
CA ALA A 734 23.03 -26.77 29.88
C ALA A 734 23.84 -26.44 28.63
N VAL A 735 25.17 -26.73 28.67
CA VAL A 735 26.06 -26.54 27.52
C VAL A 735 25.61 -27.43 26.37
N LYS A 736 25.33 -28.72 26.60
CA LYS A 736 24.86 -29.64 25.58
C LYS A 736 23.51 -29.22 24.97
N ASN A 737 22.58 -28.77 25.81
CA ASN A 737 21.29 -28.25 25.30
C ASN A 737 21.46 -26.99 24.46
N TYR A 738 22.41 -26.13 24.85
CA TYR A 738 22.77 -24.93 24.10
C TYR A 738 23.32 -25.28 22.69
N GLU A 739 24.27 -26.20 22.60
CA GLU A 739 24.87 -26.67 21.37
C GLU A 739 23.80 -27.25 20.41
N ILE A 740 22.88 -28.06 20.93
CA ILE A 740 21.77 -28.61 20.13
C ILE A 740 20.88 -27.45 19.60
N LEU A 741 20.54 -26.46 20.42
CA LEU A 741 19.74 -25.31 19.99
C LEU A 741 20.48 -24.49 18.92
N GLU A 742 21.79 -24.31 19.05
CA GLU A 742 22.60 -23.60 18.10
C GLU A 742 22.65 -24.31 16.74
N ASP A 743 22.74 -25.63 16.73
CA ASP A 743 22.69 -26.43 15.51
C ASP A 743 21.31 -26.39 14.83
N MET A 744 20.22 -26.35 15.62
CA MET A 744 18.89 -26.12 15.11
C MET A 744 18.77 -24.70 14.51
N ASN A 745 19.30 -23.67 15.18
CA ASN A 745 19.28 -22.30 14.68
C ASN A 745 20.04 -22.13 13.35
N LYS A 746 21.12 -22.87 13.11
CA LYS A 746 21.88 -22.87 11.85
C LYS A 746 21.08 -23.40 10.66
N GLN A 747 20.13 -24.31 10.87
CA GLN A 747 19.26 -24.82 9.81
C GLN A 747 18.20 -23.83 9.37
N MET A 748 17.88 -22.81 10.19
CA MET A 748 16.78 -21.88 10.02
C MET A 748 15.39 -22.57 10.05
N TYR A 749 14.34 -21.85 10.41
CA TYR A 749 13.01 -22.44 10.64
C TYR A 749 11.85 -21.47 10.36
N SER A 750 12.07 -20.54 9.47
CA SER A 750 11.06 -19.56 9.07
C SER A 750 9.82 -20.17 8.40
N HIS A 751 9.91 -21.43 7.97
CA HIS A 751 8.76 -22.20 7.51
C HIS A 751 7.64 -22.32 8.58
N PHE A 752 7.99 -22.28 9.87
CA PHE A 752 6.97 -22.26 10.93
C PHE A 752 6.04 -21.06 10.84
N THR A 753 6.58 -19.88 10.48
CA THR A 753 5.73 -18.70 10.20
C THR A 753 4.91 -18.89 8.93
N ASP A 754 5.48 -19.53 7.92
CA ASP A 754 4.77 -19.86 6.67
C ASP A 754 3.54 -20.74 6.94
N ASP A 755 3.68 -21.73 7.80
CA ASP A 755 2.57 -22.59 8.23
C ASP A 755 1.53 -21.82 9.06
N LEU A 756 1.99 -20.93 9.95
CA LEU A 756 1.11 -20.12 10.80
C LEU A 756 0.23 -19.17 10.00
N ILE A 757 0.74 -18.61 8.90
CA ILE A 757 -0.01 -17.70 8.02
C ILE A 757 -1.28 -18.35 7.49
N ASN A 758 -1.31 -19.67 7.30
CA ASN A 758 -2.52 -20.41 6.92
C ASN A 758 -3.63 -20.32 7.97
N SER A 759 -3.28 -20.05 9.23
CA SER A 759 -4.23 -19.84 10.33
C SER A 759 -4.73 -18.40 10.48
N ARG A 760 -4.40 -17.50 9.53
CA ARG A 760 -4.69 -16.07 9.63
C ARG A 760 -6.17 -15.75 9.80
N GLU A 761 -7.05 -16.43 9.07
CA GLU A 761 -8.50 -16.24 9.21
C GLU A 761 -9.00 -16.70 10.57
N ILE A 762 -8.47 -17.79 11.11
CA ILE A 762 -8.80 -18.28 12.47
C ILE A 762 -8.38 -17.23 13.50
N PHE A 763 -7.17 -16.70 13.37
CA PHE A 763 -6.66 -15.67 14.27
C PHE A 763 -7.54 -14.41 14.21
N LYS A 764 -7.88 -13.92 13.01
CA LYS A 764 -8.74 -12.76 12.78
C LYS A 764 -10.12 -12.89 13.43
N GLN A 765 -10.74 -14.05 13.29
CA GLN A 765 -12.07 -14.32 13.85
C GLN A 765 -12.05 -14.44 15.37
N ARG A 766 -11.02 -15.06 15.96
CA ARG A 766 -10.95 -15.38 17.37
C ARG A 766 -10.33 -14.28 18.22
N PHE A 767 -9.37 -13.50 17.69
CA PHE A 767 -8.53 -12.60 18.48
C PHE A 767 -9.32 -11.65 19.39
N LYS A 768 -10.33 -10.97 18.88
CA LYS A 768 -11.11 -9.99 19.66
C LYS A 768 -11.74 -10.61 20.91
N LYS A 769 -12.28 -11.83 20.80
CA LYS A 769 -12.88 -12.56 21.92
C LYS A 769 -11.80 -13.06 22.88
N SER A 770 -10.75 -13.72 22.36
CA SER A 770 -9.67 -14.25 23.18
C SER A 770 -8.93 -13.13 23.94
N TYR A 771 -8.69 -11.97 23.32
CA TYR A 771 -8.09 -10.83 23.97
C TYR A 771 -8.93 -10.27 25.13
N ARG A 772 -10.25 -10.19 24.97
CA ARG A 772 -11.14 -9.79 26.07
C ARG A 772 -11.08 -10.78 27.21
N ASN A 773 -11.22 -12.06 26.94
CA ASN A 773 -11.14 -13.12 27.94
C ASN A 773 -9.78 -13.11 28.65
N ALA A 774 -8.69 -12.98 27.91
CA ALA A 774 -7.34 -12.87 28.43
C ALA A 774 -7.19 -11.67 29.36
N ARG A 775 -7.71 -10.51 28.96
CA ARG A 775 -7.68 -9.28 29.76
C ARG A 775 -8.47 -9.40 31.05
N ASP A 776 -9.68 -9.96 31.00
CA ASP A 776 -10.52 -10.19 32.19
C ASP A 776 -9.85 -11.17 33.15
N MET A 777 -9.24 -12.24 32.63
CA MET A 777 -8.46 -13.20 33.41
C MET A 777 -7.25 -12.55 34.09
N MET A 778 -6.45 -11.76 33.34
CA MET A 778 -5.27 -11.10 33.88
C MET A 778 -5.64 -10.00 34.90
N ASN A 779 -6.73 -9.26 34.68
CA ASN A 779 -7.24 -8.30 35.68
C ASN A 779 -7.71 -8.98 36.95
N SER A 780 -8.33 -10.18 36.84
CA SER A 780 -8.73 -10.97 38.03
C SER A 780 -7.52 -11.51 38.80
N LEU A 781 -6.44 -11.85 38.09
CA LEU A 781 -5.21 -12.35 38.69
C LEU A 781 -4.37 -11.24 39.34
N LEU A 782 -4.39 -10.02 38.77
CA LEU A 782 -3.58 -8.86 39.16
C LEU A 782 -4.44 -7.57 39.12
N PRO A 783 -5.37 -7.40 40.07
CA PRO A 783 -6.32 -6.29 40.06
C PRO A 783 -5.68 -4.90 40.19
N ASP A 784 -4.52 -4.80 40.83
CA ASP A 784 -3.82 -3.54 41.09
C ASP A 784 -2.82 -3.16 39.98
N ALA A 785 -2.60 -4.04 38.99
CA ALA A 785 -1.63 -3.79 37.93
C ALA A 785 -2.14 -2.76 36.93
N LYS A 786 -1.23 -1.97 36.37
CA LYS A 786 -1.56 -0.94 35.38
C LYS A 786 -2.23 -1.57 34.13
N SER A 787 -3.40 -1.06 33.76
CA SER A 787 -4.24 -1.56 32.65
C SER A 787 -3.50 -1.71 31.32
N ARG A 788 -2.48 -0.88 31.05
CA ARG A 788 -1.67 -0.95 29.84
C ARG A 788 -0.72 -2.15 29.85
N ILE A 789 -0.11 -2.46 31.01
CA ILE A 789 0.75 -3.64 31.18
C ILE A 789 -0.08 -4.91 31.00
N ILE A 790 -1.22 -4.98 31.68
CA ILE A 790 -2.19 -6.08 31.50
C ILE A 790 -2.55 -6.25 30.03
N GLY A 791 -2.83 -5.15 29.31
CA GLY A 791 -3.17 -5.18 27.89
C GLY A 791 -2.06 -5.79 27.03
N ASN A 792 -0.80 -5.46 27.28
CA ASN A 792 0.35 -6.00 26.54
C ASN A 792 0.45 -7.52 26.71
N PHE A 793 0.45 -8.01 27.96
CA PHE A 793 0.52 -9.45 28.23
C PHE A 793 -0.73 -10.20 27.73
N SER A 794 -1.91 -9.55 27.75
CA SER A 794 -3.14 -10.13 27.22
C SER A 794 -3.07 -10.45 25.72
N VAL A 795 -2.20 -9.77 24.96
CA VAL A 795 -1.95 -10.14 23.54
C VAL A 795 -1.31 -11.52 23.46
N LEU A 796 -0.33 -11.82 24.32
CA LEU A 796 0.36 -13.10 24.34
C LEU A 796 -0.56 -14.23 24.87
N VAL A 797 -1.35 -13.95 25.91
CA VAL A 797 -2.34 -14.91 26.43
C VAL A 797 -3.40 -15.24 25.37
N ALA A 798 -3.89 -14.23 24.64
CA ALA A 798 -4.85 -14.44 23.54
C ALA A 798 -4.23 -15.27 22.42
N THR A 799 -2.94 -15.02 22.11
CA THR A 799 -2.20 -15.80 21.10
C THR A 799 -2.07 -17.26 21.54
N TYR A 800 -1.74 -17.51 22.81
CA TYR A 800 -1.74 -18.85 23.37
C TYR A 800 -3.11 -19.56 23.21
N GLU A 801 -4.21 -18.89 23.59
CA GLU A 801 -5.55 -19.46 23.49
C GLU A 801 -5.98 -19.81 22.05
N ILE A 802 -5.47 -19.06 21.06
CA ILE A 802 -5.77 -19.32 19.65
C ILE A 802 -4.94 -20.50 19.12
N PHE A 803 -3.66 -20.60 19.53
CA PHE A 803 -2.72 -21.55 18.94
C PHE A 803 -2.45 -22.82 19.75
N GLN A 804 -2.90 -22.92 21.01
CA GLN A 804 -2.66 -24.11 21.84
C GLN A 804 -3.11 -25.44 21.21
N ASP A 805 -4.14 -25.41 20.35
CA ASP A 805 -4.66 -26.57 19.63
C ASP A 805 -4.09 -26.69 18.19
N VAL A 806 -3.26 -25.73 17.74
CA VAL A 806 -2.72 -25.65 16.38
C VAL A 806 -1.24 -26.04 16.36
N VAL A 807 -0.47 -25.58 17.35
CA VAL A 807 0.95 -25.88 17.48
C VAL A 807 1.28 -26.52 18.83
N SER A 808 2.27 -27.40 18.84
CA SER A 808 2.71 -28.05 20.08
C SER A 808 3.59 -27.12 20.92
N LEU A 809 2.98 -26.46 21.91
CA LEU A 809 3.69 -25.60 22.85
C LEU A 809 4.32 -26.40 23.99
N PRO A 810 5.58 -26.10 24.43
CA PRO A 810 6.28 -26.87 25.48
C PRO A 810 5.87 -26.48 26.90
N PHE A 811 4.80 -25.71 27.06
CA PHE A 811 4.26 -25.23 28.35
C PHE A 811 2.72 -25.22 28.31
N ASN A 812 2.12 -25.32 29.46
CA ASN A 812 0.69 -25.25 29.63
C ASN A 812 0.22 -23.85 30.08
N LYS A 813 -1.07 -23.63 30.12
CA LYS A 813 -1.71 -22.34 30.46
C LYS A 813 -1.31 -21.87 31.87
N SER A 814 -1.21 -22.78 32.84
CA SER A 814 -0.87 -22.45 34.24
C SER A 814 0.57 -21.94 34.34
N GLU A 815 1.53 -22.63 33.75
CA GLU A 815 2.94 -22.19 33.68
C GLU A 815 3.07 -20.81 33.02
N MET A 816 2.37 -20.58 31.94
CA MET A 816 2.36 -19.28 31.25
C MET A 816 1.82 -18.15 32.13
N LEU A 817 0.66 -18.38 32.78
CA LEU A 817 0.03 -17.36 33.62
C LEU A 817 0.88 -17.04 34.86
N GLU A 818 1.50 -18.06 35.48
CA GLU A 818 2.40 -17.89 36.61
C GLU A 818 3.64 -17.08 36.20
N HIS A 819 4.24 -17.39 35.04
CA HIS A 819 5.37 -16.62 34.50
C HIS A 819 4.98 -15.16 34.28
N PHE A 820 3.87 -14.91 33.59
CA PHE A 820 3.41 -13.55 33.32
C PHE A 820 3.06 -12.77 34.57
N LYS A 821 2.43 -13.41 35.56
CA LYS A 821 2.21 -12.80 36.88
C LYS A 821 3.51 -12.31 37.50
N ASN A 822 4.54 -13.17 37.58
CA ASN A 822 5.83 -12.84 38.14
C ASN A 822 6.52 -11.68 37.37
N ARG A 823 6.39 -11.63 36.03
CA ARG A 823 6.96 -10.55 35.21
C ARG A 823 6.23 -9.22 35.43
N ILE A 824 4.91 -9.23 35.52
CA ILE A 824 4.13 -8.02 35.77
C ILE A 824 4.39 -7.46 37.13
N GLU A 825 4.41 -8.30 38.18
CA GLU A 825 4.73 -7.87 39.53
C GLU A 825 6.17 -7.31 39.65
N ALA A 826 7.13 -7.91 38.95
CA ALA A 826 8.50 -7.40 38.88
C ALA A 826 8.56 -6.03 38.17
N LEU A 827 7.83 -5.86 37.08
CA LEU A 827 7.76 -4.60 36.33
C LEU A 827 7.08 -3.49 37.17
N GLU A 828 5.98 -3.81 37.86
CA GLU A 828 5.29 -2.84 38.74
C GLU A 828 6.20 -2.41 39.91
N ARG A 829 6.98 -3.32 40.49
CA ARG A 829 7.99 -2.96 41.55
C ARG A 829 9.05 -2.01 40.96
N LYS A 830 9.55 -2.26 39.75
CA LYS A 830 10.53 -1.38 39.08
C LYS A 830 9.93 0.00 38.79
N LEU A 831 8.68 0.06 38.32
CA LEU A 831 7.96 1.31 38.08
C LEU A 831 7.81 2.13 39.37
N ALA A 832 7.45 1.50 40.47
CA ALA A 832 7.32 2.19 41.73
C ALA A 832 8.65 2.81 42.17
N THR A 833 9.77 2.12 41.93
CA THR A 833 11.11 2.59 42.30
C THR A 833 11.58 3.72 41.39
N ALA A 834 11.50 3.58 40.09
CA ALA A 834 11.93 4.57 39.10
C ALA A 834 11.14 5.89 39.20
N SER A 835 9.82 5.81 39.40
CA SER A 835 8.96 6.99 39.58
C SER A 835 9.36 7.83 40.81
N LEU A 836 9.72 7.22 41.94
CA LEU A 836 10.09 7.96 43.18
C LEU A 836 11.43 8.67 43.05
N LEU A 837 12.41 8.04 42.43
CA LEU A 837 13.74 8.65 42.26
C LEU A 837 13.72 9.75 41.19
N SER A 838 13.02 9.57 40.09
CA SER A 838 12.86 10.61 39.11
C SER A 838 12.20 11.86 39.69
N LYS A 839 11.09 11.71 40.41
CA LYS A 839 10.43 12.82 41.10
C LYS A 839 11.35 13.48 42.14
N TRP A 840 12.21 12.69 42.82
CA TRP A 840 13.20 13.22 43.78
C TRP A 840 14.20 14.14 43.08
N TRP A 841 14.78 13.71 41.97
CA TRP A 841 15.79 14.49 41.27
C TRP A 841 15.19 15.72 40.58
N ASP A 842 13.94 15.63 40.04
CA ASP A 842 13.20 16.79 39.52
C ASP A 842 12.99 17.85 40.61
N CYS A 843 12.60 17.42 41.83
CA CYS A 843 12.44 18.33 42.94
C CYS A 843 13.77 18.87 43.47
N PHE A 844 14.84 18.07 43.39
CA PHE A 844 16.19 18.49 43.75
C PHE A 844 16.66 19.61 42.81
N LEU A 845 16.54 19.44 41.50
CA LEU A 845 16.85 20.44 40.49
C LEU A 845 16.03 21.72 40.68
N ALA A 846 14.72 21.58 40.83
CA ALA A 846 13.85 22.72 41.07
C ALA A 846 14.21 23.46 42.37
N SER A 847 14.59 22.72 43.43
CA SER A 847 15.09 23.32 44.68
C SER A 847 16.47 23.95 44.53
N LEU A 848 17.30 23.48 43.62
CA LEU A 848 18.64 24.04 43.38
C LEU A 848 18.53 25.38 42.62
N ARG A 849 17.51 25.51 41.74
CA ARG A 849 17.20 26.72 40.97
C ARG A 849 16.24 27.69 41.65
N GLY A 850 15.74 27.37 42.86
CA GLY A 850 14.73 28.13 43.57
C GLY A 850 15.18 29.53 44.02
N HIS A 851 14.28 30.27 44.69
CA HIS A 851 14.58 31.60 45.25
C HIS A 851 15.64 31.52 46.35
N LYS A 852 16.46 32.55 46.53
CA LYS A 852 17.64 32.63 47.46
C LYS A 852 17.38 32.06 48.87
N ASP A 853 16.20 32.24 49.41
CA ASP A 853 15.88 31.84 50.80
C ASP A 853 15.47 30.36 50.91
N ASP A 854 14.89 29.77 49.86
CA ASP A 854 14.36 28.42 49.86
C ASP A 854 15.17 27.43 48.99
N ARG A 855 16.20 27.90 48.27
CA ARG A 855 17.02 27.05 47.39
C ARG A 855 18.00 26.17 48.15
N LEU A 856 18.40 25.04 47.51
CA LEU A 856 19.55 24.27 47.93
C LEU A 856 20.82 25.12 47.75
N LYS A 857 21.67 25.21 48.74
CA LYS A 857 22.85 26.08 48.74
C LYS A 857 24.12 25.26 48.52
N VAL A 858 24.86 25.61 47.47
CA VAL A 858 26.21 25.08 47.21
C VAL A 858 27.14 25.55 48.35
N GLY A 859 28.02 24.69 48.83
CA GLY A 859 28.86 24.96 50.00
C GLY A 859 28.21 24.73 51.35
N HIS A 860 26.89 24.56 51.43
CA HIS A 860 26.18 24.29 52.68
C HIS A 860 25.40 22.97 52.65
N ASP A 861 24.52 22.80 51.66
CA ASP A 861 23.67 21.61 51.52
C ASP A 861 24.29 20.57 50.61
N LEU A 862 25.07 21.02 49.63
CA LEU A 862 25.74 20.17 48.64
C LEU A 862 27.06 20.78 48.13
N LYS A 863 27.89 19.95 47.50
CA LYS A 863 29.03 20.33 46.68
C LYS A 863 29.23 19.36 45.54
N LEU A 864 29.84 19.83 44.45
CA LEU A 864 30.22 19.02 43.31
C LEU A 864 31.76 18.94 43.20
N GLU A 865 32.32 17.76 43.10
CA GLU A 865 33.74 17.50 42.87
C GLU A 865 33.91 16.57 41.68
N GLY A 866 34.25 17.13 40.51
CA GLY A 866 34.24 16.36 39.25
C GLY A 866 32.84 15.93 38.91
N THR A 867 32.63 14.62 38.74
CA THR A 867 31.29 14.02 38.50
C THR A 867 30.57 13.64 39.77
N HIS A 868 31.21 13.76 40.95
CA HIS A 868 30.66 13.33 42.23
C HIS A 868 29.90 14.44 42.92
N LEU A 869 28.58 14.26 43.07
CA LEU A 869 27.71 15.15 43.83
C LEU A 869 27.62 14.68 45.30
N TYR A 870 28.12 15.52 46.22
CA TYR A 870 28.01 15.33 47.69
C TYR A 870 26.84 16.16 48.17
N PHE A 871 25.89 15.56 48.88
CA PHE A 871 24.78 16.33 49.47
C PHE A 871 24.38 15.82 50.85
N ASN A 872 24.04 16.79 51.73
CA ASN A 872 23.47 16.45 53.02
C ASN A 872 22.01 16.11 52.86
N PHE A 873 21.69 14.81 52.93
CA PHE A 873 20.33 14.35 52.70
C PHE A 873 19.30 15.02 53.62
N THR A 874 19.61 15.28 54.88
CA THR A 874 18.67 15.85 55.84
C THR A 874 18.28 17.27 55.48
N ASN A 875 19.25 18.10 55.07
CA ASN A 875 19.02 19.48 54.64
C ASN A 875 18.29 19.52 53.33
N CYS A 876 18.71 18.72 52.38
CA CYS A 876 18.07 18.62 51.07
C CYS A 876 16.62 18.11 51.17
N TYR A 877 16.35 17.08 51.95
CA TYR A 877 15.03 16.48 52.09
C TYR A 877 13.96 17.49 52.54
N LEU A 878 14.26 18.38 53.48
CA LEU A 878 13.31 19.38 53.96
C LEU A 878 12.88 20.35 52.85
N LYS A 879 13.82 20.75 52.00
CA LYS A 879 13.55 21.67 50.89
C LYS A 879 12.86 20.94 49.76
N ILE A 880 13.31 19.74 49.43
CA ILE A 880 12.71 18.88 48.40
C ILE A 880 11.28 18.46 48.78
N GLN A 881 10.99 18.19 50.05
CA GLN A 881 9.63 17.85 50.52
C GLN A 881 8.63 18.98 50.23
N ARG A 882 9.05 20.25 50.42
CA ARG A 882 8.23 21.42 50.07
C ARG A 882 8.02 21.51 48.57
N GLN A 883 9.09 21.35 47.77
CA GLN A 883 9.02 21.38 46.31
C GLN A 883 8.20 20.22 45.75
N TRP A 884 8.27 19.04 46.31
CA TRP A 884 7.45 17.90 45.99
C TRP A 884 5.97 18.19 46.09
N TYR A 885 5.55 18.77 47.20
CA TYR A 885 4.15 19.17 47.35
C TYR A 885 3.70 20.26 46.37
N ILE A 886 4.59 21.19 46.02
CA ILE A 886 4.30 22.23 45.04
C ILE A 886 4.09 21.63 43.65
N GLN A 887 4.97 20.73 43.22
CA GLN A 887 4.95 20.14 41.86
C GLN A 887 3.90 19.04 41.70
N TYR A 888 3.79 18.15 42.68
CA TYR A 888 2.96 16.94 42.49
C TYR A 888 1.67 16.94 43.30
N ARG A 889 1.47 17.91 44.18
CA ARG A 889 0.30 18.01 45.06
C ARG A 889 0.04 16.78 45.94
N GLU A 890 1.09 16.01 46.22
CA GLU A 890 1.09 14.83 47.07
C GLU A 890 2.19 14.96 48.18
N SER A 891 2.05 14.19 49.24
CA SER A 891 3.09 14.15 50.30
C SER A 891 4.32 13.44 49.77
N ALA A 892 5.52 13.99 50.02
CA ALA A 892 6.77 13.32 49.70
C ALA A 892 6.87 11.99 50.46
N PRO A 893 7.49 10.95 49.89
CA PRO A 893 7.75 9.69 50.60
C PRO A 893 8.53 9.92 51.87
N SER A 894 8.42 9.00 52.82
CA SER A 894 9.14 9.13 54.10
C SER A 894 10.65 9.25 53.87
N LYS A 895 11.32 9.98 54.79
CA LYS A 895 12.79 10.17 54.76
C LYS A 895 13.53 8.85 54.66
N SER A 896 13.15 7.84 55.46
CA SER A 896 13.77 6.49 55.44
C SER A 896 13.56 5.79 54.09
N SER A 897 12.35 5.89 53.52
CA SER A 897 12.08 5.28 52.21
C SER A 897 12.93 5.90 51.10
N MET A 898 13.06 7.25 51.05
CA MET A 898 13.91 7.90 50.08
C MET A 898 15.39 7.60 50.21
N GLN A 899 15.87 7.53 51.48
CA GLN A 899 17.26 7.14 51.74
C GLN A 899 17.57 5.71 51.26
N GLU A 900 16.61 4.81 51.43
CA GLU A 900 16.75 3.42 50.97
C GLU A 900 16.74 3.34 49.43
N GLN A 901 15.89 4.12 48.79
CA GLN A 901 15.82 4.18 47.31
C GLN A 901 17.12 4.75 46.73
N ILE A 902 17.64 5.87 47.26
CA ILE A 902 18.90 6.47 46.80
C ILE A 902 20.07 5.51 47.00
N LYS A 903 20.13 4.78 48.09
CA LYS A 903 21.20 3.80 48.35
C LYS A 903 21.14 2.57 47.42
N LYS A 904 19.99 2.25 46.88
CA LYS A 904 19.80 1.15 45.92
C LYS A 904 20.01 1.57 44.47
N ASP A 905 20.13 2.86 44.24
CA ASP A 905 20.33 3.40 42.88
C ASP A 905 21.76 3.19 42.41
N GLU A 906 21.95 2.94 41.14
CA GLU A 906 23.26 2.68 40.54
C GLU A 906 24.20 3.88 40.63
N SER A 907 23.64 5.09 40.72
CA SER A 907 24.43 6.31 40.90
C SER A 907 25.00 6.49 42.32
N PHE A 908 24.52 5.73 43.31
CA PHE A 908 24.99 5.85 44.67
C PHE A 908 26.39 5.24 44.85
N ILE A 909 27.35 6.07 45.23
CA ILE A 909 28.72 5.64 45.50
C ILE A 909 28.91 5.27 46.98
N ASP A 910 28.60 6.21 47.88
CA ASP A 910 28.94 6.03 49.31
C ASP A 910 28.12 6.96 50.23
N TYR A 911 28.12 6.65 51.49
CA TYR A 911 27.66 7.54 52.58
C TYR A 911 28.85 7.91 53.46
N LYS A 912 29.34 9.16 53.38
CA LYS A 912 30.52 9.62 54.02
C LYS A 912 30.19 10.53 55.20
N ASN A 913 30.92 10.32 56.34
CA ASN A 913 30.87 11.17 57.51
C ASN A 913 32.08 12.13 57.52
N GLY A 914 31.92 13.28 58.16
CA GLY A 914 32.99 14.24 58.33
C GLY A 914 33.32 15.07 57.08
N ILE A 915 32.41 15.13 56.10
CA ILE A 915 32.58 15.92 54.87
C ILE A 915 32.37 17.40 55.17
N ARG A 916 33.27 18.23 54.70
CA ARG A 916 33.12 19.70 54.65
C ARG A 916 32.56 20.10 53.31
N MET A 917 31.43 20.85 53.33
CA MET A 917 30.79 21.32 52.14
C MET A 917 31.46 22.59 51.60
N GLU A 918 31.95 23.47 52.49
CA GLU A 918 32.73 24.65 52.13
C GLU A 918 34.27 24.45 52.34
N PRO A 919 35.12 25.06 51.50
CA PRO A 919 36.54 25.08 51.76
C PRO A 919 36.85 26.08 52.92
N GLY A 920 37.52 25.58 54.00
CA GLY A 920 38.02 26.42 55.09
C GLY A 920 38.10 25.73 56.44
N ARG A 921 38.97 26.24 57.35
CA ARG A 921 39.20 25.59 58.65
C ARG A 921 38.03 25.70 59.65
N GLN A 922 37.08 26.59 59.43
CA GLN A 922 35.88 26.79 60.25
C GLN A 922 34.62 26.11 59.78
N ALA A 923 34.59 25.47 58.58
CA ALA A 923 33.47 24.75 58.04
C ALA A 923 33.08 23.53 58.93
N LYS A 924 31.80 23.48 59.36
CA LYS A 924 31.26 22.34 60.12
C LYS A 924 31.25 21.09 59.24
N SER A 925 31.74 19.99 59.79
CA SER A 925 31.67 18.68 59.16
C SER A 925 30.25 18.10 59.24
N THR A 926 29.79 17.55 58.15
CA THR A 926 28.46 16.92 58.05
C THR A 926 28.58 15.53 57.39
N SER A 927 27.51 14.75 57.44
CA SER A 927 27.39 13.50 56.70
C SER A 927 26.78 13.78 55.32
N ALA A 928 27.32 13.18 54.27
CA ALA A 928 26.87 13.34 52.90
C ALA A 928 26.62 12.01 52.16
N TYR A 929 25.57 11.98 51.35
CA TYR A 929 25.42 11.00 50.31
C TYR A 929 26.27 11.42 49.14
N VAL A 930 26.91 10.47 48.48
CA VAL A 930 27.74 10.68 47.29
C VAL A 930 27.12 9.90 46.16
N VAL A 931 26.82 10.62 45.08
CA VAL A 931 26.30 10.02 43.81
C VAL A 931 27.19 10.45 42.65
N ASP A 932 27.29 9.59 41.63
CA ASP A 932 28.04 9.87 40.43
C ASP A 932 27.10 10.42 39.32
N LEU A 933 27.26 11.66 38.96
CA LEU A 933 26.50 12.31 37.88
C LEU A 933 26.80 11.74 36.47
N ALA A 934 27.91 11.00 36.33
CA ALA A 934 28.19 10.34 35.05
C ALA A 934 27.19 9.20 34.72
N ILE A 935 26.47 8.69 35.70
CA ILE A 935 25.43 7.67 35.55
C ILE A 935 24.06 8.29 35.27
N PHE A 936 23.89 9.59 35.54
CA PHE A 936 22.64 10.30 35.23
C PHE A 936 22.50 10.53 33.73
N SER A 937 21.26 10.80 33.30
CA SER A 937 21.07 11.32 31.94
C SER A 937 21.87 12.58 31.75
N LYS A 938 22.41 12.75 30.54
CA LYS A 938 23.26 13.90 30.21
C LYS A 938 22.58 15.24 30.54
N ASP A 939 21.27 15.33 30.27
CA ASP A 939 20.48 16.54 30.52
C ASP A 939 20.40 16.87 32.03
N ILE A 940 20.12 15.88 32.90
CA ILE A 940 20.05 16.09 34.35
C ILE A 940 21.42 16.39 34.92
N ALA A 941 22.47 15.70 34.47
CA ALA A 941 23.82 15.95 34.89
C ALA A 941 24.31 17.36 34.51
N GLU A 942 24.09 17.80 33.30
CA GLU A 942 24.40 19.16 32.79
C GLU A 942 23.61 20.20 33.59
N GLU A 943 22.30 20.01 33.76
CA GLU A 943 21.45 20.93 34.53
C GLU A 943 21.84 21.10 35.97
N ILE A 944 22.26 19.99 36.65
CA ILE A 944 22.80 20.07 38.03
C ILE A 944 24.15 20.82 38.01
N THR A 945 25.03 20.51 37.09
CA THR A 945 26.34 21.15 36.96
C THR A 945 26.20 22.65 36.70
N ASP A 946 25.37 23.03 35.71
CA ASP A 946 25.11 24.44 35.38
C ASP A 946 24.51 25.22 36.56
N ALA A 947 23.59 24.61 37.32
CA ALA A 947 22.97 25.24 38.48
C ALA A 947 23.95 25.39 39.64
N VAL A 948 24.89 24.43 39.82
CA VAL A 948 25.96 24.53 40.83
C VAL A 948 26.96 25.61 40.43
N ASP A 949 27.40 25.66 39.16
CA ASP A 949 28.34 26.65 38.63
C ASP A 949 27.75 28.06 38.68
N PHE A 950 26.48 28.21 38.37
CA PHE A 950 25.76 29.47 38.51
C PHE A 950 25.79 30.00 39.95
N GLN A 951 25.50 29.15 40.94
CA GLN A 951 25.55 29.57 42.36
C GLN A 951 26.98 29.88 42.84
N MET A 952 28.02 29.21 42.36
CA MET A 952 29.41 29.48 42.67
C MET A 952 29.85 30.84 42.10
N ASN A 953 29.36 31.21 40.92
CA ASN A 953 29.67 32.46 40.27
C ASN A 953 28.86 33.67 40.80
N GLU A 954 27.69 33.48 41.40
CA GLU A 954 26.95 34.54 42.09
C GLU A 954 27.73 35.18 43.24
N GLY A 955 28.60 34.43 43.92
CA GLY A 955 29.50 34.92 44.98
C GLY A 955 30.61 35.84 44.50
N THR A 956 30.98 35.77 43.24
CA THR A 956 32.12 36.55 42.70
C THR A 956 31.71 37.85 42.02
N ILE A 957 30.41 38.05 41.69
CA ILE A 957 29.91 39.25 40.99
C ILE A 957 29.56 40.41 41.95
N PHE A 958 29.42 40.17 43.24
CA PHE A 958 29.06 41.25 44.22
C PHE A 958 30.21 41.96 44.89
N ASP A 959 31.51 41.71 44.52
CA ASP A 959 32.69 42.38 45.09
C ASP A 959 33.31 43.44 44.19
N GLN A 960 32.57 43.98 43.21
CA GLN A 960 32.99 45.18 42.44
C GLN A 960 32.07 46.36 42.71
N THR A 961 32.66 47.39 43.26
CA THR A 961 32.05 48.72 43.50
C THR A 961 31.37 49.36 42.28
N PRO A 962 30.30 50.14 42.49
CA PRO A 962 29.49 50.65 41.36
C PRO A 962 30.21 51.78 40.64
N VAL A 963 30.41 51.64 39.35
CA VAL A 963 30.68 52.73 38.45
C VAL A 963 29.38 53.30 37.88
N THR A 964 29.12 54.54 38.12
CA THR A 964 27.96 55.32 37.68
C THR A 964 27.83 55.31 36.14
N PRO A 965 26.62 55.27 35.60
CA PRO A 965 26.41 55.36 34.17
C PRO A 965 26.28 56.81 33.73
N ASN A 966 27.06 57.20 32.76
CA ASN A 966 26.76 58.36 31.87
C ASN A 966 27.02 57.89 30.42
N ASN A 967 25.99 57.80 29.66
CA ASN A 967 25.76 58.46 28.37
C ASN A 967 24.63 57.73 27.60
N GLN A 968 23.63 58.50 27.32
CA GLN A 968 22.67 58.30 26.27
C GLN A 968 23.41 58.18 24.92
N LEU A 969 23.09 57.15 24.15
CA LEU A 969 23.29 57.13 22.72
C LEU A 969 22.01 56.62 22.04
N SER A 970 21.55 57.46 21.17
CA SER A 970 20.37 57.40 20.36
C SER A 970 20.37 56.19 19.43
N ILE A 971 19.18 55.60 19.27
CA ILE A 971 18.86 54.61 18.26
C ILE A 971 18.64 55.34 16.94
N GLU A 972 19.50 55.12 15.96
CA GLU A 972 19.18 55.24 14.54
C GLU A 972 19.93 54.18 13.75
N GLY A 973 19.15 53.47 12.94
CA GLY A 973 19.66 52.67 11.77
C GLY A 973 20.01 51.23 12.02
N LEU A 974 19.05 50.32 11.91
CA LEU A 974 19.29 48.97 11.38
C LEU A 974 18.20 48.65 10.40
N GLU A 975 18.58 48.65 9.14
CA GLU A 975 17.83 48.11 8.03
C GLU A 975 17.66 46.58 8.17
N LYS A 976 16.54 46.13 7.68
CA LYS A 976 16.21 44.72 7.51
C LYS A 976 17.14 44.14 6.46
N GLU A 977 17.86 43.08 6.80
CA GLU A 977 18.13 41.98 5.89
C GLU A 977 18.82 40.82 6.65
N ASP A 978 18.46 39.59 6.24
CA ASP A 978 19.14 38.32 6.53
C ASP A 978 18.82 37.59 7.87
N LEU A 979 17.70 36.86 7.85
CA LEU A 979 17.58 35.64 8.58
C LEU A 979 17.74 34.45 7.61
N PRO A 980 18.72 33.55 7.79
CA PRO A 980 18.72 32.25 7.16
C PRO A 980 17.89 31.26 8.01
N PHE A 981 17.03 30.53 7.33
CA PHE A 981 16.22 29.42 7.81
C PHE A 981 17.03 28.22 8.27
#